data_306586a2ec8fddc654843dd9ad40d73a
#
_entry.id   306586a2ec8fddc654843dd9ad40d73a
#
_cell.length_a   1.000
_cell.length_b   1.000
_cell.length_c   1.000
_cell.angle_alpha   90.00
_cell.angle_beta   90.00
_cell.angle_gamma   90.00
#
_symmetry.space_group_name_H-M   'P 1'
#
loop_
_entity.id
_entity.type
_entity.pdbx_description
1 polymer ?
#
loop_
_entity_poly.entity_id
_entity_poly.type
_entity_poly.pdbx_seq_one_letter_code
_entity_poly.pdbx_strand_id
1 'polypeptide(L)'
;MTSSDWLPTACILCECNCGIVVQVDDRRLARIRGDKAHPGSAGYTCNKALRLDHYQNNRARLSSPMRRRADGTYEEIDWDTAIVEIAEGFKQIRDTHGGDKIFYYGGGGQGNHLGGAYSGAFLKALGSRYRSNALAQEKTGEAWVDFQLYGGHTRGEFENAEVSVFVGKNPWMSQSFPRARVVLNEIAKDPGRSMIVIDPVVTDTAKMADFHLRVQPGCDAWCLAALAAVLVQENLCNEAFLAAHVHGVDTVRAALQEVPVADYAQRCGVDEELLRAAARRIGTAASVSVFEDLGIQQAPNSTVCSYLNKLLWILTGNFAKKGGQHLHSSFAPLFSQVSGRTPVTGAPIIAGLIPGNVVPEEILTEHPDRFRAMIVERGNPAHSLADSAACRAAFQALELMVVVDVAMTETARLAHYVLPAASQFEKPEATFFNFEFPRNGFQLRRPLFPPLPGTLPEPEIWARLVRALGVVDEADLRPLREAAAQGRQAYTEAFLAAAATNPTVAKLIAYVLYETLGPTLPDGLAGAAALWGLAQKTAMAYPDAVRRAGHADGNALFDAILERPSGVTFTVHNYEDDFALISHPDHKIALEIPEMLAEIRSLTQTPSRLTTPQLPIVLSVGERRAYTANDIFRDPSWRKRDANGALRVSVEDAQALGLADGCLARITTAAGSAEATVEVTETMLAGHAALPNGFGLDYTGDDGRTVVAGVAPNALTSTRWRDPYAGTPWHKHVPAAIRRXXXXXEQTQNRPFGSPNGRFCVCSRGLSLVPDPDPALRVQKQRVILGDVEGLIKSVHVANHTVAPELRRGVRIDRQPADCFGCTRFGSPYLCPAEEHPLHAGQPVDNRSGVAVQRELVSQQGDRQPAQVADVLAYGERALHMRRAGVVDEIARRVSVVLLDQRFGAGGELGAIVVGPPIDQIAVAVVFGALIVETVPDLVPDHRPDPAVVGGLVGLRIEKWWL
;
A
#
# COMPACT_ATOMS: atom_id res chain seq x y z
N MET A 1 -24.00 -7.55 -29.86
CA MET A 1 -25.29 -7.88 -29.23
C MET A 1 -25.30 -7.30 -27.82
N THR A 2 -26.25 -6.44 -27.50
CA THR A 2 -26.42 -5.96 -26.13
C THR A 2 -26.94 -7.09 -25.25
N SER A 3 -26.15 -7.56 -24.30
CA SER A 3 -26.64 -8.49 -23.29
C SER A 3 -27.54 -7.73 -22.33
N SER A 4 -28.78 -8.16 -22.20
CA SER A 4 -29.68 -7.64 -21.18
C SER A 4 -29.27 -8.10 -19.79
N ASP A 5 -28.40 -9.10 -19.70
CA ASP A 5 -28.02 -9.77 -18.45
C ASP A 5 -26.99 -8.98 -17.67
N TRP A 6 -27.09 -9.04 -16.38
CA TRP A 6 -26.12 -8.46 -15.44
C TRP A 6 -25.08 -9.52 -15.09
N LEU A 7 -23.82 -9.26 -15.45
CA LEU A 7 -22.70 -10.17 -15.27
C LEU A 7 -21.93 -9.79 -13.99
N PRO A 8 -21.77 -10.70 -13.02
CA PRO A 8 -21.01 -10.42 -11.81
C PRO A 8 -19.52 -10.28 -12.09
N THR A 9 -18.88 -9.31 -11.42
CA THR A 9 -17.44 -9.08 -11.43
C THR A 9 -17.08 -8.26 -10.17
N ALA A 10 -15.86 -7.75 -10.06
CA ALA A 10 -15.44 -6.94 -8.92
C ALA A 10 -14.84 -5.62 -9.38
N CYS A 11 -14.99 -4.60 -8.54
CA CYS A 11 -14.29 -3.33 -8.68
C CYS A 11 -12.77 -3.53 -8.51
N ILE A 12 -11.98 -2.76 -9.25
CA ILE A 12 -10.51 -2.89 -9.31
C ILE A 12 -9.78 -1.70 -8.64
N LEU A 13 -10.50 -0.81 -7.93
CA LEU A 13 -9.96 0.53 -7.65
C LEU A 13 -9.42 0.73 -6.23
N CYS A 14 -9.73 -0.17 -5.29
CA CYS A 14 -9.23 -0.07 -3.91
C CYS A 14 -9.37 -1.41 -3.17
N GLU A 15 -8.90 -1.44 -1.94
CA GLU A 15 -8.84 -2.64 -1.10
C GLU A 15 -10.20 -3.13 -0.57
N CYS A 16 -11.30 -2.44 -0.88
CA CYS A 16 -12.65 -2.87 -0.46
C CYS A 16 -13.17 -4.10 -1.21
N ASN A 17 -12.60 -4.42 -2.37
CA ASN A 17 -13.02 -5.57 -3.18
C ASN A 17 -14.53 -5.63 -3.43
N CYS A 18 -15.16 -4.49 -3.69
CA CYS A 18 -16.61 -4.44 -3.87
C CYS A 18 -17.06 -5.26 -5.07
N GLY A 19 -18.01 -6.16 -4.87
CA GLY A 19 -18.67 -6.86 -5.96
C GLY A 19 -19.54 -5.90 -6.76
N ILE A 20 -19.44 -5.99 -8.08
CA ILE A 20 -20.27 -5.22 -9.01
C ILE A 20 -20.91 -6.16 -10.02
N VAL A 21 -22.05 -5.73 -10.59
CA VAL A 21 -22.61 -6.37 -11.78
C VAL A 21 -22.63 -5.35 -12.90
N VAL A 22 -22.35 -5.83 -14.10
CA VAL A 22 -22.21 -4.99 -15.30
C VAL A 22 -23.07 -5.53 -16.44
N GLN A 23 -23.56 -4.62 -17.28
CA GLN A 23 -24.09 -4.96 -18.61
C GLN A 23 -23.02 -4.59 -19.64
N VAL A 24 -22.86 -5.44 -20.61
CA VAL A 24 -21.88 -5.25 -21.68
C VAL A 24 -22.55 -5.03 -23.04
N ASP A 25 -21.93 -4.20 -23.87
CA ASP A 25 -22.34 -3.95 -25.24
C ASP A 25 -21.10 -4.05 -26.13
N ASP A 26 -21.05 -5.08 -26.93
CA ASP A 26 -19.84 -5.48 -27.65
C ASP A 26 -18.69 -5.68 -26.63
N ARG A 27 -17.59 -4.97 -26.76
CA ARG A 27 -16.44 -5.03 -25.83
C ARG A 27 -16.44 -3.92 -24.79
N ARG A 28 -17.58 -3.27 -24.55
CA ARG A 28 -17.70 -2.08 -23.69
C ARG A 28 -18.51 -2.40 -22.43
N LEU A 29 -18.11 -1.82 -21.31
CA LEU A 29 -18.96 -1.75 -20.12
C LEU A 29 -20.01 -0.67 -20.36
N ALA A 30 -21.26 -1.06 -20.41
CA ALA A 30 -22.41 -0.18 -20.71
C ALA A 30 -23.05 0.38 -19.43
N ARG A 31 -23.30 -0.50 -18.42
CA ARG A 31 -23.87 -0.12 -17.14
C ARG A 31 -23.21 -0.86 -16.01
N ILE A 32 -23.08 -0.21 -14.86
CA ILE A 32 -22.41 -0.75 -13.68
C ILE A 32 -23.26 -0.44 -12.44
N ARG A 33 -23.41 -1.43 -11.55
CA ARG A 33 -24.02 -1.23 -10.22
C ARG A 33 -23.43 -2.22 -9.21
N GLY A 34 -23.67 -2.01 -7.91
CA GLY A 34 -23.20 -2.93 -6.87
C GLY A 34 -23.89 -4.29 -6.95
N ASP A 35 -23.13 -5.35 -6.65
CA ASP A 35 -23.62 -6.73 -6.64
C ASP A 35 -24.21 -7.06 -5.26
N LYS A 36 -25.51 -7.27 -5.20
CA LYS A 36 -26.23 -7.61 -3.95
C LYS A 36 -25.86 -9.00 -3.42
N ALA A 37 -25.38 -9.89 -4.28
CA ALA A 37 -24.98 -11.24 -3.91
C ALA A 37 -23.55 -11.32 -3.37
N HIS A 38 -22.76 -10.25 -3.49
CA HIS A 38 -21.38 -10.24 -3.02
C HIS A 38 -21.33 -10.24 -1.48
N PRO A 39 -20.63 -11.21 -0.85
CA PRO A 39 -20.68 -11.40 0.61
C PRO A 39 -20.20 -10.20 1.44
N GLY A 40 -19.20 -9.46 0.97
CA GLY A 40 -18.63 -8.34 1.73
C GLY A 40 -19.31 -7.00 1.49
N SER A 41 -19.59 -6.66 0.23
CA SER A 41 -20.13 -5.33 -0.10
C SER A 41 -21.68 -5.28 -0.17
N ALA A 42 -22.35 -6.42 -0.36
CA ALA A 42 -23.82 -6.55 -0.29
C ALA A 42 -24.56 -5.46 -1.11
N GLY A 43 -24.10 -5.21 -2.32
CA GLY A 43 -24.67 -4.21 -3.22
C GLY A 43 -24.11 -2.79 -3.07
N TYR A 44 -23.25 -2.54 -2.10
CA TYR A 44 -22.59 -1.23 -1.96
C TYR A 44 -21.49 -1.06 -3.03
N THR A 45 -21.43 0.13 -3.61
CA THR A 45 -20.29 0.57 -4.40
C THR A 45 -20.22 2.09 -4.38
N CYS A 46 -19.02 2.64 -4.59
CA CYS A 46 -18.81 4.09 -4.60
C CYS A 46 -18.92 4.66 -6.03
N ASN A 47 -18.91 5.98 -6.13
CA ASN A 47 -18.98 6.70 -7.41
C ASN A 47 -17.84 6.34 -8.37
N LYS A 48 -16.65 5.99 -7.85
CA LYS A 48 -15.49 5.65 -8.71
C LYS A 48 -15.71 4.35 -9.48
N ALA A 49 -16.26 3.32 -8.79
CA ALA A 49 -16.54 2.03 -9.42
C ALA A 49 -17.52 2.16 -10.59
N LEU A 50 -18.47 3.10 -10.48
CA LEU A 50 -19.47 3.35 -11.53
C LEU A 50 -18.86 3.98 -12.79
N ARG A 51 -17.56 4.26 -12.80
CA ARG A 51 -16.81 4.87 -13.91
C ARG A 51 -15.72 3.95 -14.48
N LEU A 52 -15.76 2.66 -14.19
CA LEU A 52 -14.84 1.69 -14.76
C LEU A 52 -14.98 1.54 -16.30
N ASP A 53 -16.08 2.06 -16.87
CA ASP A 53 -16.22 2.21 -18.30
C ASP A 53 -15.09 3.07 -18.90
N HIS A 54 -14.63 4.12 -18.21
CA HIS A 54 -13.52 4.95 -18.68
C HIS A 54 -12.18 4.19 -18.72
N TYR A 55 -12.01 3.16 -17.92
CA TYR A 55 -10.86 2.26 -18.00
C TYR A 55 -11.02 1.27 -19.16
N GLN A 56 -12.10 0.47 -19.15
CA GLN A 56 -12.28 -0.64 -20.11
C GLN A 56 -12.52 -0.14 -21.52
N ASN A 57 -13.25 0.97 -21.67
CA ASN A 57 -13.64 1.48 -23.00
C ASN A 57 -12.56 2.37 -23.63
N ASN A 58 -11.43 2.59 -22.94
CA ASN A 58 -10.32 3.41 -23.42
C ASN A 58 -9.73 2.81 -24.71
N ARG A 59 -9.48 3.66 -25.71
CA ARG A 59 -8.95 3.24 -27.01
C ARG A 59 -7.42 3.24 -27.08
N ALA A 60 -6.74 3.88 -26.13
CA ALA A 60 -5.27 3.93 -26.11
C ALA A 60 -4.66 2.63 -25.58
N ARG A 61 -5.10 1.49 -26.16
CA ARG A 61 -4.66 0.14 -25.79
C ARG A 61 -3.60 -0.34 -26.76
N LEU A 62 -2.55 -0.98 -26.24
CA LEU A 62 -1.57 -1.69 -27.06
C LEU A 62 -2.18 -3.00 -27.56
N SER A 63 -1.85 -3.37 -28.81
CA SER A 63 -2.31 -4.60 -29.44
C SER A 63 -1.20 -5.42 -30.10
N SER A 64 0.06 -4.99 -29.95
CA SER A 64 1.24 -5.74 -30.39
C SER A 64 2.38 -5.52 -29.41
N PRO A 65 3.29 -6.50 -29.21
CA PRO A 65 4.55 -6.22 -28.54
C PRO A 65 5.33 -5.13 -29.26
N MET A 66 5.96 -4.25 -28.50
CA MET A 66 6.70 -3.09 -29.00
C MET A 66 8.17 -3.24 -28.64
N ARG A 67 9.05 -3.01 -29.62
CA ARG A 67 10.51 -2.97 -29.42
C ARG A 67 11.02 -1.56 -29.69
N ARG A 68 11.86 -1.02 -28.78
CA ARG A 68 12.45 0.31 -28.96
C ARG A 68 13.64 0.26 -29.91
N ARG A 69 13.61 1.14 -30.91
CA ARG A 69 14.72 1.33 -31.86
C ARG A 69 15.81 2.22 -31.26
N ALA A 70 16.97 2.25 -31.90
CA ALA A 70 18.11 3.07 -31.49
C ALA A 70 17.80 4.58 -31.46
N ASP A 71 16.86 5.04 -32.31
CA ASP A 71 16.41 6.44 -32.34
C ASP A 71 15.37 6.79 -31.25
N GLY A 72 15.00 5.81 -30.43
CA GLY A 72 14.01 5.97 -29.35
C GLY A 72 12.56 5.75 -29.76
N THR A 73 12.29 5.56 -31.05
CA THR A 73 10.97 5.21 -31.54
C THR A 73 10.68 3.73 -31.29
N TYR A 74 9.40 3.34 -31.43
CA TYR A 74 8.97 1.95 -31.23
C TYR A 74 8.49 1.34 -32.54
N GLU A 75 8.78 0.04 -32.69
CA GLU A 75 8.24 -0.79 -33.76
C GLU A 75 7.44 -1.94 -33.18
N GLU A 76 6.40 -2.33 -33.90
CA GLU A 76 5.62 -3.53 -33.58
C GLU A 76 6.40 -4.77 -34.00
N ILE A 77 6.44 -5.78 -33.15
CA ILE A 77 7.03 -7.09 -33.40
C ILE A 77 6.02 -8.18 -33.03
N ASP A 78 6.23 -9.39 -33.50
CA ASP A 78 5.38 -10.53 -33.14
C ASP A 78 5.76 -11.07 -31.74
N TRP A 79 4.84 -11.87 -31.17
CA TRP A 79 5.02 -12.43 -29.84
C TRP A 79 6.21 -13.38 -29.73
N ASP A 80 6.45 -14.21 -30.74
CA ASP A 80 7.54 -15.20 -30.70
C ASP A 80 8.89 -14.50 -30.70
N THR A 81 9.05 -13.49 -31.55
CA THR A 81 10.22 -12.61 -31.57
C THR A 81 10.43 -11.94 -30.20
N ALA A 82 9.38 -11.34 -29.65
CA ALA A 82 9.45 -10.65 -28.35
C ALA A 82 9.89 -11.60 -27.24
N ILE A 83 9.27 -12.78 -27.13
CA ILE A 83 9.55 -13.76 -26.09
C ILE A 83 11.01 -14.25 -26.18
N VAL A 84 11.48 -14.57 -27.38
CA VAL A 84 12.86 -15.06 -27.58
C VAL A 84 13.89 -13.98 -27.21
N GLU A 85 13.72 -12.76 -27.73
CA GLU A 85 14.65 -11.66 -27.47
C GLU A 85 14.71 -11.27 -25.99
N ILE A 86 13.53 -11.22 -25.33
CA ILE A 86 13.43 -10.86 -23.91
C ILE A 86 14.05 -11.95 -23.03
N ALA A 87 13.72 -13.21 -23.28
CA ALA A 87 14.26 -14.34 -22.49
C ALA A 87 15.79 -14.40 -22.62
N GLU A 88 16.32 -14.24 -23.83
CA GLU A 88 17.77 -14.26 -24.09
C GLU A 88 18.46 -13.04 -23.42
N GLY A 89 17.83 -11.86 -23.50
CA GLY A 89 18.36 -10.66 -22.85
C GLY A 89 18.49 -10.81 -21.33
N PHE A 90 17.45 -11.32 -20.66
CA PHE A 90 17.51 -11.57 -19.20
C PHE A 90 18.49 -12.69 -18.86
N LYS A 91 18.54 -13.74 -19.68
CA LYS A 91 19.51 -14.83 -19.53
C LYS A 91 20.95 -14.33 -19.61
N GLN A 92 21.23 -13.46 -20.59
CA GLN A 92 22.56 -12.83 -20.72
C GLN A 92 22.96 -12.03 -19.48
N ILE A 93 22.04 -11.21 -18.94
CA ILE A 93 22.28 -10.43 -17.72
C ILE A 93 22.52 -11.36 -16.53
N ARG A 94 21.68 -12.37 -16.36
CA ARG A 94 21.81 -13.39 -15.31
C ARG A 94 23.17 -14.08 -15.39
N ASP A 95 23.55 -14.55 -16.55
CA ASP A 95 24.78 -15.34 -16.75
C ASP A 95 26.06 -14.50 -16.65
N THR A 96 25.96 -13.19 -16.97
CA THR A 96 27.11 -12.26 -16.91
C THR A 96 27.28 -11.63 -15.53
N HIS A 97 26.18 -11.25 -14.87
CA HIS A 97 26.20 -10.39 -13.67
C HIS A 97 25.52 -11.03 -12.45
N GLY A 98 24.71 -12.05 -12.66
CA GLY A 98 23.88 -12.66 -11.61
C GLY A 98 22.41 -12.23 -11.71
N GLY A 99 21.54 -13.16 -11.35
CA GLY A 99 20.09 -12.90 -11.36
C GLY A 99 19.66 -11.83 -10.38
N ASP A 100 20.42 -11.61 -9.33
CA ASP A 100 20.16 -10.56 -8.31
C ASP A 100 20.38 -9.14 -8.85
N LYS A 101 20.93 -8.98 -10.07
CA LYS A 101 21.01 -7.68 -10.75
C LYS A 101 19.76 -7.37 -11.59
N ILE A 102 18.76 -8.27 -11.56
CA ILE A 102 17.45 -8.09 -12.21
C ILE A 102 16.46 -7.67 -11.15
N PHE A 103 15.91 -6.48 -11.28
CA PHE A 103 14.97 -5.89 -10.32
C PHE A 103 13.55 -5.98 -10.87
N TYR A 104 12.59 -6.27 -9.99
CA TYR A 104 11.18 -6.34 -10.36
C TYR A 104 10.39 -5.23 -9.65
N TYR A 105 9.58 -4.51 -10.42
CA TYR A 105 8.57 -3.59 -9.90
C TYR A 105 7.19 -4.08 -10.34
N GLY A 106 6.44 -4.65 -9.40
CA GLY A 106 5.08 -5.12 -9.66
C GLY A 106 4.07 -4.16 -9.09
N GLY A 107 2.97 -3.90 -9.80
CA GLY A 107 2.00 -2.90 -9.43
C GLY A 107 1.62 -2.89 -7.97
N GLY A 108 1.16 -3.98 -7.44
CA GLY A 108 0.67 -4.03 -6.06
C GLY A 108 -0.45 -3.04 -5.78
N GLY A 109 -0.88 -2.33 -6.80
CA GLY A 109 -2.01 -1.44 -6.75
C GLY A 109 -3.30 -2.24 -6.74
N GLN A 110 -4.37 -1.59 -7.02
CA GLN A 110 -5.68 -2.17 -6.79
C GLN A 110 -6.00 -3.28 -7.77
N GLY A 111 -6.52 -4.36 -7.24
CA GLY A 111 -7.38 -5.31 -7.91
C GLY A 111 -6.78 -6.22 -8.96
N ASN A 112 -5.47 -6.26 -9.20
CA ASN A 112 -4.88 -7.17 -10.18
C ASN A 112 -3.60 -7.84 -9.67
N HIS A 113 -3.76 -8.74 -8.72
CA HIS A 113 -2.65 -9.39 -8.04
C HIS A 113 -2.30 -10.79 -8.58
N LEU A 114 -3.23 -11.43 -9.29
CA LEU A 114 -3.06 -12.83 -9.71
C LEU A 114 -1.86 -13.01 -10.65
N GLY A 115 -1.63 -12.06 -11.56
CA GLY A 115 -0.48 -12.09 -12.46
C GLY A 115 0.87 -12.16 -11.75
N GLY A 116 0.97 -11.58 -10.54
CA GLY A 116 2.19 -11.59 -9.73
C GLY A 116 2.67 -12.99 -9.31
N ALA A 117 1.76 -13.96 -9.23
CA ALA A 117 2.14 -15.34 -8.96
C ALA A 117 3.00 -15.90 -10.11
N TYR A 118 2.66 -15.54 -11.32
CA TYR A 118 3.30 -16.05 -12.55
C TYR A 118 4.61 -15.32 -12.85
N SER A 119 4.66 -14.00 -12.70
CA SER A 119 5.93 -13.25 -12.77
C SER A 119 6.91 -13.74 -11.71
N GLY A 120 6.41 -14.10 -10.53
CA GLY A 120 7.21 -14.71 -9.46
C GLY A 120 7.95 -15.98 -9.90
N ALA A 121 7.31 -16.84 -10.70
CA ALA A 121 7.96 -18.04 -11.24
C ALA A 121 9.10 -17.67 -12.21
N PHE A 122 8.87 -16.69 -13.09
CA PHE A 122 9.90 -16.21 -14.03
C PHE A 122 11.10 -15.61 -13.27
N LEU A 123 10.83 -14.77 -12.26
CA LEU A 123 11.88 -14.18 -11.43
C LEU A 123 12.72 -15.24 -10.72
N LYS A 124 12.07 -16.26 -10.14
CA LYS A 124 12.76 -17.38 -9.49
C LYS A 124 13.63 -18.16 -10.51
N ALA A 125 13.12 -18.37 -11.73
CA ALA A 125 13.87 -19.03 -12.79
C ALA A 125 15.17 -18.27 -13.14
N LEU A 126 15.10 -16.93 -13.08
CA LEU A 126 16.25 -16.05 -13.34
C LEU A 126 17.18 -15.88 -12.13
N GLY A 127 16.76 -16.28 -10.93
CA GLY A 127 17.50 -15.99 -9.71
C GLY A 127 17.36 -14.56 -9.21
N SER A 128 16.36 -13.83 -9.71
CA SER A 128 16.03 -12.47 -9.24
C SER A 128 15.40 -12.54 -7.85
N ARG A 129 15.82 -11.67 -6.95
CA ARG A 129 15.33 -11.65 -5.57
C ARG A 129 14.90 -10.27 -5.06
N TYR A 130 15.23 -9.22 -5.78
CA TYR A 130 14.92 -7.86 -5.35
C TYR A 130 13.66 -7.34 -6.05
N ARG A 131 12.73 -6.82 -5.24
CA ARG A 131 11.48 -6.30 -5.79
C ARG A 131 10.95 -5.12 -5.01
N SER A 132 10.09 -4.34 -5.65
CA SER A 132 9.33 -3.27 -5.02
C SER A 132 7.92 -3.21 -5.63
N ASN A 133 7.07 -2.39 -5.05
CA ASN A 133 5.75 -2.07 -5.58
C ASN A 133 5.21 -0.81 -4.89
N ALA A 134 3.97 -0.45 -5.15
CA ALA A 134 3.33 0.74 -4.58
C ALA A 134 3.29 0.72 -3.05
N LEU A 135 3.18 -0.46 -2.43
CA LEU A 135 3.12 -0.57 -0.96
C LEU A 135 4.43 -0.15 -0.28
N ALA A 136 5.55 -0.23 -1.00
CA ALA A 136 6.85 0.23 -0.51
C ALA A 136 6.93 1.75 -0.32
N GLN A 137 5.95 2.50 -0.81
CA GLN A 137 5.87 3.95 -0.61
C GLN A 137 4.97 4.35 0.56
N GLU A 138 4.28 3.39 1.17
CA GLU A 138 3.28 3.73 2.19
C GLU A 138 3.26 2.74 3.34
N LYS A 139 3.31 1.44 3.08
CA LYS A 139 2.98 0.41 4.07
C LYS A 139 4.19 -0.24 4.77
N THR A 140 5.41 0.09 4.39
CA THR A 140 6.59 -0.58 4.96
C THR A 140 6.83 -0.20 6.42
N GLY A 141 6.56 1.06 6.81
CA GLY A 141 6.67 1.47 8.22
C GLY A 141 5.64 0.75 9.09
N GLU A 142 4.39 0.73 8.65
CA GLU A 142 3.30 -0.02 9.32
C GLU A 142 3.65 -1.50 9.42
N ALA A 143 4.09 -2.12 8.31
CA ALA A 143 4.43 -3.54 8.26
C ALA A 143 5.61 -3.88 9.20
N TRP A 144 6.61 -2.99 9.27
CA TRP A 144 7.76 -3.20 10.16
C TRP A 144 7.30 -3.22 11.63
N VAL A 145 6.45 -2.27 12.02
CA VAL A 145 5.89 -2.19 13.37
C VAL A 145 5.00 -3.42 13.66
N ASP A 146 4.10 -3.76 12.73
CA ASP A 146 3.19 -4.89 12.87
C ASP A 146 3.96 -6.22 13.06
N PHE A 147 5.05 -6.40 12.31
CA PHE A 147 5.88 -7.61 12.44
C PHE A 147 6.56 -7.69 13.82
N GLN A 148 6.98 -6.54 14.38
CA GLN A 148 7.57 -6.50 15.72
C GLN A 148 6.52 -6.78 16.81
N LEU A 149 5.34 -6.18 16.67
CA LEU A 149 4.30 -6.25 17.71
C LEU A 149 3.63 -7.63 17.78
N TYR A 150 3.24 -8.21 16.62
CA TYR A 150 2.42 -9.43 16.61
C TYR A 150 2.62 -10.30 15.35
N GLY A 151 3.45 -9.88 14.42
CA GLY A 151 3.83 -10.67 13.27
C GLY A 151 2.86 -10.70 12.10
N GLY A 152 1.88 -9.81 12.05
CA GLY A 152 0.88 -9.75 10.97
C GLY A 152 0.16 -8.41 10.89
N HIS A 153 -0.56 -8.19 9.80
CA HIS A 153 -1.34 -6.97 9.60
C HIS A 153 -2.68 -7.03 10.35
N THR A 154 -3.09 -5.93 10.96
CA THR A 154 -4.38 -5.85 11.68
C THR A 154 -5.40 -4.98 10.95
N ARG A 155 -6.67 -5.24 11.26
CA ARG A 155 -7.81 -4.53 10.72
C ARG A 155 -8.81 -4.19 11.82
N GLY A 156 -9.31 -2.95 11.81
CA GLY A 156 -10.38 -2.53 12.72
C GLY A 156 -11.75 -2.98 12.25
N GLU A 157 -12.60 -3.42 13.19
CA GLU A 157 -13.99 -3.80 12.92
C GLU A 157 -14.92 -2.58 13.11
N PHE A 158 -14.82 -1.62 12.18
CA PHE A 158 -15.52 -0.31 12.27
C PHE A 158 -17.03 -0.43 12.31
N GLU A 159 -17.60 -1.49 11.73
CA GLU A 159 -19.06 -1.73 11.76
C GLU A 159 -19.59 -1.84 13.18
N ASN A 160 -18.78 -2.36 14.11
CA ASN A 160 -19.18 -2.65 15.48
C ASN A 160 -18.44 -1.83 16.54
N ALA A 161 -17.46 -1.05 16.16
CA ALA A 161 -16.63 -0.26 17.10
C ALA A 161 -17.47 0.83 17.78
N GLU A 162 -17.33 0.96 19.10
CA GLU A 162 -17.89 2.09 19.85
C GLU A 162 -17.12 3.37 19.52
N VAL A 163 -15.79 3.29 19.45
CA VAL A 163 -14.95 4.41 19.03
C VAL A 163 -14.15 4.02 17.80
N SER A 164 -14.27 4.80 16.73
CA SER A 164 -13.50 4.64 15.50
C SER A 164 -12.51 5.79 15.35
N VAL A 165 -11.22 5.48 15.24
CA VAL A 165 -10.15 6.48 15.13
C VAL A 165 -9.54 6.40 13.73
N PHE A 166 -9.57 7.50 12.99
CA PHE A 166 -9.00 7.62 11.65
C PHE A 166 -7.80 8.58 11.68
N VAL A 167 -6.61 8.08 11.38
CA VAL A 167 -5.36 8.83 11.48
C VAL A 167 -4.79 9.04 10.08
N GLY A 168 -4.77 10.29 9.62
CA GLY A 168 -4.33 10.63 8.26
C GLY A 168 -5.15 9.91 7.20
N LYS A 169 -6.45 9.72 7.48
CA LYS A 169 -7.33 8.85 6.70
C LYS A 169 -8.68 9.51 6.50
N ASN A 170 -9.13 9.60 5.23
CA ASN A 170 -10.45 10.12 4.86
C ASN A 170 -11.27 9.00 4.20
N PRO A 171 -11.89 8.07 4.99
CA PRO A 171 -12.61 6.94 4.40
C PRO A 171 -13.82 7.35 3.55
N TRP A 172 -14.40 8.53 3.77
CA TRP A 172 -15.47 9.04 2.91
C TRP A 172 -15.02 9.10 1.43
N MET A 173 -13.77 9.47 1.18
CA MET A 173 -13.19 9.57 -0.17
C MET A 173 -12.39 8.33 -0.58
N SER A 174 -11.53 7.81 0.32
CA SER A 174 -10.62 6.70 0.00
C SER A 174 -11.29 5.34 0.10
N GLN A 175 -12.40 5.24 0.83
CA GLN A 175 -13.09 3.99 1.16
C GLN A 175 -12.23 3.12 2.08
N SER A 176 -11.70 2.01 1.59
CA SER A 176 -10.67 1.16 2.22
C SER A 176 -11.19 0.12 3.22
N PHE A 177 -12.47 0.13 3.54
CA PHE A 177 -13.16 -0.96 4.23
C PHE A 177 -14.58 -1.10 3.65
N PRO A 178 -15.18 -2.30 3.73
CA PRO A 178 -16.48 -2.55 3.08
C PRO A 178 -17.56 -1.58 3.55
N ARG A 179 -18.35 -1.09 2.62
CA ARG A 179 -19.51 -0.21 2.88
C ARG A 179 -19.13 1.07 3.63
N ALA A 180 -17.92 1.62 3.39
CA ALA A 180 -17.35 2.68 4.22
C ALA A 180 -18.30 3.85 4.50
N ARG A 181 -18.94 4.42 3.47
CA ARG A 181 -19.86 5.57 3.68
C ARG A 181 -21.11 5.20 4.48
N VAL A 182 -21.56 3.94 4.36
CA VAL A 182 -22.69 3.45 5.15
C VAL A 182 -22.29 3.39 6.63
N VAL A 183 -21.15 2.76 6.91
CA VAL A 183 -20.61 2.60 8.27
C VAL A 183 -20.36 3.97 8.92
N LEU A 184 -19.72 4.90 8.19
CA LEU A 184 -19.45 6.25 8.70
C LEU A 184 -20.77 6.97 9.09
N ASN A 185 -21.82 6.84 8.25
CA ASN A 185 -23.13 7.41 8.55
C ASN A 185 -23.79 6.72 9.76
N GLU A 186 -23.59 5.41 9.93
CA GLU A 186 -24.12 4.66 11.08
C GLU A 186 -23.43 5.13 12.38
N ILE A 187 -22.09 5.31 12.35
CA ILE A 187 -21.35 5.85 13.50
C ILE A 187 -21.85 7.26 13.85
N ALA A 188 -21.91 8.15 12.87
CA ALA A 188 -22.28 9.55 13.08
C ALA A 188 -23.71 9.76 13.61
N LYS A 189 -24.60 8.78 13.39
CA LYS A 189 -26.01 8.86 13.84
C LYS A 189 -26.25 8.20 15.19
N ASP A 190 -25.31 7.41 15.68
CA ASP A 190 -25.46 6.63 16.92
C ASP A 190 -24.84 7.41 18.07
N PRO A 191 -25.65 7.94 19.02
CA PRO A 191 -25.09 8.72 20.13
C PRO A 191 -24.25 7.91 21.12
N GLY A 192 -24.27 6.59 21.04
CA GLY A 192 -23.39 5.71 21.85
C GLY A 192 -22.02 5.51 21.22
N ARG A 193 -21.84 5.92 20.00
CA ARG A 193 -20.59 5.73 19.24
C ARG A 193 -19.89 7.07 19.02
N SER A 194 -18.58 7.01 18.76
CA SER A 194 -17.81 8.22 18.50
C SER A 194 -16.81 8.01 17.37
N MET A 195 -16.58 9.08 16.61
CA MET A 195 -15.58 9.15 15.55
C MET A 195 -14.53 10.18 15.91
N ILE A 196 -13.26 9.77 15.95
CA ILE A 196 -12.10 10.62 16.17
C ILE A 196 -11.30 10.67 14.88
N VAL A 197 -11.01 11.88 14.38
CA VAL A 197 -10.24 12.09 13.15
C VAL A 197 -9.01 12.93 13.48
N ILE A 198 -7.83 12.45 13.11
CA ILE A 198 -6.56 13.17 13.22
C ILE A 198 -6.13 13.49 11.78
N ASP A 199 -6.26 14.76 11.38
CA ASP A 199 -6.01 15.20 10.00
C ASP A 199 -5.85 16.73 9.97
N PRO A 200 -4.86 17.28 9.27
CA PRO A 200 -4.72 18.73 9.12
C PRO A 200 -5.84 19.39 8.30
N VAL A 201 -6.53 18.61 7.46
CA VAL A 201 -7.58 19.11 6.57
C VAL A 201 -8.96 18.81 7.17
N VAL A 202 -9.90 19.75 7.05
CA VAL A 202 -11.31 19.48 7.40
C VAL A 202 -11.92 18.62 6.27
N THR A 203 -11.61 17.32 6.33
CA THR A 203 -12.05 16.33 5.34
C THR A 203 -13.54 16.03 5.49
N ASP A 204 -14.13 15.32 4.51
CA ASP A 204 -15.54 14.91 4.62
C ASP A 204 -15.77 13.98 5.81
N THR A 205 -14.78 13.15 6.17
CA THR A 205 -14.85 12.33 7.37
C THR A 205 -14.73 13.20 8.64
N ALA A 206 -13.82 14.19 8.64
CA ALA A 206 -13.64 15.10 9.77
C ALA A 206 -14.90 15.92 10.07
N LYS A 207 -15.68 16.28 9.04
CA LYS A 207 -16.96 17.00 9.21
C LYS A 207 -18.02 16.16 9.95
N MET A 208 -17.85 14.85 10.00
CA MET A 208 -18.74 13.91 10.67
C MET A 208 -18.25 13.52 12.06
N ALA A 209 -17.01 13.88 12.41
CA ALA A 209 -16.33 13.43 13.61
C ALA A 209 -16.85 14.15 14.86
N ASP A 210 -16.90 13.41 15.99
CA ASP A 210 -17.13 13.97 17.32
C ASP A 210 -15.90 14.72 17.82
N PHE A 211 -14.69 14.22 17.43
CA PHE A 211 -13.41 14.84 17.77
C PHE A 211 -12.57 14.98 16.50
N HIS A 212 -12.37 16.19 16.01
CA HIS A 212 -11.42 16.48 14.96
C HIS A 212 -10.16 17.10 15.58
N LEU A 213 -9.11 16.28 15.73
CA LEU A 213 -7.79 16.74 16.19
C LEU A 213 -7.05 17.28 14.96
N ARG A 214 -7.22 18.58 14.71
CA ARG A 214 -6.74 19.25 13.50
C ARG A 214 -5.25 19.60 13.63
N VAL A 215 -4.39 18.60 13.47
CA VAL A 215 -2.95 18.71 13.65
C VAL A 215 -2.29 19.63 12.60
N GLN A 216 -1.20 20.29 12.97
CA GLN A 216 -0.31 20.94 12.00
C GLN A 216 0.30 19.86 11.10
N PRO A 217 0.45 20.09 9.76
CA PRO A 217 0.97 19.06 8.85
C PRO A 217 2.34 18.51 9.30
N GLY A 218 2.42 17.19 9.46
CA GLY A 218 3.63 16.48 9.89
C GLY A 218 3.82 16.42 11.39
N CYS A 219 2.86 16.90 12.19
CA CYS A 219 2.95 16.90 13.65
C CYS A 219 2.14 15.78 14.30
N ASP A 220 1.78 14.76 13.54
CA ASP A 220 0.99 13.61 13.99
C ASP A 220 1.66 12.87 15.15
N ALA A 221 2.99 12.73 15.13
CA ALA A 221 3.73 12.01 16.16
C ALA A 221 3.54 12.61 17.56
N TRP A 222 3.53 13.95 17.66
CA TRP A 222 3.28 14.63 18.94
C TRP A 222 1.85 14.43 19.43
N CYS A 223 0.88 14.51 18.51
CA CYS A 223 -0.53 14.28 18.85
C CYS A 223 -0.75 12.84 19.34
N LEU A 224 -0.23 11.86 18.60
CA LEU A 224 -0.38 10.44 18.94
C LEU A 224 0.36 10.08 20.25
N ALA A 225 1.56 10.63 20.45
CA ALA A 225 2.31 10.44 21.70
C ALA A 225 1.56 11.03 22.89
N ALA A 226 0.97 12.23 22.74
CA ALA A 226 0.17 12.86 23.78
C ALA A 226 -1.09 12.05 24.10
N LEU A 227 -1.81 11.54 23.06
CA LEU A 227 -2.98 10.67 23.27
C LEU A 227 -2.59 9.41 24.06
N ALA A 228 -1.53 8.72 23.64
CA ALA A 228 -1.06 7.51 24.33
C ALA A 228 -0.58 7.82 25.77
N ALA A 229 0.07 8.97 25.95
CA ALA A 229 0.52 9.43 27.27
C ALA A 229 -0.66 9.69 28.22
N VAL A 230 -1.72 10.32 27.75
CA VAL A 230 -2.94 10.54 28.55
C VAL A 230 -3.52 9.21 29.04
N LEU A 231 -3.55 8.17 28.17
CA LEU A 231 -4.03 6.84 28.58
C LEU A 231 -3.23 6.28 29.76
N VAL A 232 -1.91 6.49 29.76
CA VAL A 232 -1.03 6.04 30.85
C VAL A 232 -1.14 6.95 32.09
N GLN A 233 -1.00 8.26 31.91
CA GLN A 233 -0.94 9.25 33.00
C GLN A 233 -2.26 9.36 33.74
N GLU A 234 -3.40 9.11 33.08
CA GLU A 234 -4.73 9.16 33.72
C GLU A 234 -5.26 7.75 34.07
N ASN A 235 -4.41 6.71 34.01
CA ASN A 235 -4.73 5.33 34.40
C ASN A 235 -5.93 4.75 33.62
N LEU A 236 -5.94 4.96 32.32
CA LEU A 236 -7.01 4.50 31.41
C LEU A 236 -6.65 3.19 30.69
N CYS A 237 -5.55 2.53 31.06
CA CYS A 237 -5.10 1.28 30.48
C CYS A 237 -5.92 0.08 30.98
N ASN A 238 -6.09 -0.94 30.14
CA ASN A 238 -6.74 -2.19 30.53
C ASN A 238 -5.70 -3.15 31.14
N GLU A 239 -5.52 -3.05 32.47
CA GLU A 239 -4.48 -3.80 33.20
C GLU A 239 -4.63 -5.31 33.06
N ALA A 240 -5.87 -5.83 33.06
CA ALA A 240 -6.11 -7.27 32.96
C ALA A 240 -5.67 -7.80 31.59
N PHE A 241 -6.00 -7.09 30.51
CA PHE A 241 -5.57 -7.44 29.13
C PHE A 241 -4.04 -7.39 29.01
N LEU A 242 -3.44 -6.29 29.50
CA LEU A 242 -1.98 -6.09 29.41
C LEU A 242 -1.21 -7.20 30.14
N ALA A 243 -1.64 -7.54 31.35
CA ALA A 243 -1.00 -8.62 32.13
C ALA A 243 -1.14 -9.98 31.46
N ALA A 244 -2.28 -10.25 30.82
CA ALA A 244 -2.54 -11.56 30.22
C ALA A 244 -1.86 -11.73 28.85
N HIS A 245 -1.83 -10.68 28.03
CA HIS A 245 -1.59 -10.83 26.59
C HIS A 245 -0.43 -9.98 26.03
N VAL A 246 0.28 -9.17 26.85
CA VAL A 246 1.24 -8.21 26.34
C VAL A 246 2.56 -8.28 27.11
N HIS A 247 3.69 -8.24 26.39
CA HIS A 247 5.04 -8.09 26.97
C HIS A 247 5.57 -6.68 26.76
N GLY A 248 6.47 -6.25 27.64
CA GLY A 248 7.18 -4.97 27.50
C GLY A 248 6.37 -3.75 27.91
N VAL A 249 5.29 -3.93 28.67
CA VAL A 249 4.35 -2.85 29.04
C VAL A 249 5.05 -1.78 29.91
N ASP A 250 5.86 -2.20 30.88
CA ASP A 250 6.46 -1.28 31.85
C ASP A 250 7.43 -0.29 31.20
N THR A 251 8.22 -0.75 30.23
CA THR A 251 9.18 0.09 29.49
C THR A 251 8.43 1.14 28.67
N VAL A 252 7.35 0.74 28.01
CA VAL A 252 6.50 1.64 27.22
C VAL A 252 5.79 2.65 28.11
N ARG A 253 5.25 2.17 29.23
CA ARG A 253 4.59 3.01 30.23
C ARG A 253 5.54 4.09 30.76
N ALA A 254 6.78 3.70 31.08
CA ALA A 254 7.80 4.65 31.58
C ALA A 254 8.08 5.74 30.53
N ALA A 255 8.22 5.37 29.26
CA ALA A 255 8.46 6.34 28.19
C ALA A 255 7.27 7.31 28.01
N LEU A 256 6.04 6.80 28.07
CA LEU A 256 4.83 7.62 27.92
C LEU A 256 4.56 8.51 29.16
N GLN A 257 4.99 8.08 30.34
CA GLN A 257 4.86 8.87 31.56
C GLN A 257 5.67 10.17 31.48
N GLU A 258 6.78 10.17 30.73
CA GLU A 258 7.66 11.33 30.53
C GLU A 258 7.16 12.32 29.47
N VAL A 259 6.15 11.96 28.67
CA VAL A 259 5.65 12.81 27.57
C VAL A 259 4.97 14.07 28.14
N PRO A 260 5.42 15.28 27.75
CA PRO A 260 4.81 16.53 28.21
C PRO A 260 3.56 16.84 27.35
N VAL A 261 2.40 16.35 27.78
CA VAL A 261 1.14 16.41 27.01
C VAL A 261 0.80 17.83 26.56
N ALA A 262 0.89 18.82 27.50
CA ALA A 262 0.58 20.23 27.19
C ALA A 262 1.51 20.79 26.08
N ASP A 263 2.81 20.53 26.19
CA ASP A 263 3.79 20.97 25.17
C ASP A 263 3.51 20.30 23.81
N TYR A 264 3.20 19.00 23.82
CA TYR A 264 2.93 18.26 22.58
C TYR A 264 1.61 18.69 21.91
N ALA A 265 0.58 18.99 22.71
CA ALA A 265 -0.67 19.56 22.21
C ALA A 265 -0.41 20.92 21.52
N GLN A 266 0.38 21.79 22.17
CA GLN A 266 0.79 23.07 21.60
C GLN A 266 1.59 22.89 20.30
N ARG A 267 2.57 21.97 20.28
CA ARG A 267 3.41 21.71 19.10
C ARG A 267 2.60 21.19 17.90
N CYS A 268 1.65 20.31 18.16
CA CYS A 268 0.81 19.78 17.08
C CYS A 268 -0.36 20.71 16.72
N GLY A 269 -0.58 21.78 17.49
CA GLY A 269 -1.60 22.78 17.23
C GLY A 269 -3.02 22.33 17.57
N VAL A 270 -3.15 21.37 18.49
CA VAL A 270 -4.44 20.86 18.97
C VAL A 270 -4.69 21.38 20.38
N ASP A 271 -5.92 21.80 20.65
CA ASP A 271 -6.32 22.21 22.00
C ASP A 271 -6.10 21.04 22.98
N GLU A 272 -5.41 21.30 24.10
CA GLU A 272 -5.04 20.25 25.07
C GLU A 272 -6.27 19.55 25.65
N GLU A 273 -7.33 20.31 25.99
CA GLU A 273 -8.53 19.70 26.57
C GLU A 273 -9.29 18.84 25.55
N LEU A 274 -9.33 19.26 24.29
CA LEU A 274 -9.90 18.45 23.21
C LEU A 274 -9.11 17.14 23.02
N LEU A 275 -7.79 17.22 23.05
CA LEU A 275 -6.90 16.05 22.96
C LEU A 275 -7.12 15.10 24.14
N ARG A 276 -7.15 15.63 25.37
CA ARG A 276 -7.42 14.82 26.58
C ARG A 276 -8.82 14.19 26.53
N ALA A 277 -9.83 14.93 26.08
CA ALA A 277 -11.20 14.42 25.95
C ALA A 277 -11.27 13.25 24.95
N ALA A 278 -10.55 13.36 23.83
CA ALA A 278 -10.46 12.30 22.84
C ALA A 278 -9.77 11.04 23.43
N ALA A 279 -8.67 11.23 24.15
CA ALA A 279 -7.94 10.14 24.82
C ALA A 279 -8.82 9.44 25.88
N ARG A 280 -9.53 10.22 26.69
CA ARG A 280 -10.46 9.68 27.70
C ARG A 280 -11.59 8.90 27.05
N ARG A 281 -12.09 9.39 25.88
CA ARG A 281 -13.12 8.67 25.14
C ARG A 281 -12.60 7.31 24.61
N ILE A 282 -11.35 7.26 24.15
CA ILE A 282 -10.67 6.02 23.77
C ILE A 282 -10.54 5.09 24.99
N GLY A 283 -10.06 5.63 26.10
CA GLY A 283 -9.76 4.85 27.31
C GLY A 283 -10.98 4.28 28.02
N THR A 284 -12.16 4.90 27.84
CA THR A 284 -13.40 4.47 28.49
C THR A 284 -14.34 3.67 27.58
N ALA A 285 -13.98 3.52 26.31
CA ALA A 285 -14.82 2.83 25.34
C ALA A 285 -14.82 1.31 25.56
N ALA A 286 -15.97 0.67 25.32
CA ALA A 286 -16.07 -0.79 25.33
C ALA A 286 -15.31 -1.42 24.16
N SER A 287 -15.20 -0.73 23.03
CA SER A 287 -14.40 -1.18 21.89
C SER A 287 -13.86 0.00 21.07
N VAL A 288 -12.63 -0.18 20.57
CA VAL A 288 -11.90 0.83 19.77
C VAL A 288 -11.30 0.17 18.53
N SER A 289 -11.55 0.74 17.37
CA SER A 289 -10.89 0.38 16.11
C SER A 289 -10.11 1.58 15.59
N VAL A 290 -8.89 1.35 15.10
CA VAL A 290 -8.00 2.40 14.59
C VAL A 290 -7.61 2.10 13.14
N PHE A 291 -7.57 3.14 12.29
CA PHE A 291 -7.12 3.01 10.91
C PHE A 291 -6.15 4.15 10.55
N GLU A 292 -4.90 3.80 10.32
CA GLU A 292 -3.90 4.71 9.77
C GLU A 292 -3.86 4.62 8.23
N ASP A 293 -3.50 5.74 7.56
CA ASP A 293 -3.31 5.70 6.10
C ASP A 293 -2.29 6.76 5.66
N LEU A 294 -2.25 7.01 4.37
CA LEU A 294 -1.25 7.82 3.65
C LEU A 294 -0.92 9.16 4.31
N GLY A 295 -1.86 9.75 5.05
CA GLY A 295 -1.63 11.03 5.73
C GLY A 295 -0.45 10.98 6.68
N ILE A 296 -0.30 9.89 7.44
CA ILE A 296 0.84 9.70 8.33
C ILE A 296 1.94 8.82 7.73
N GLN A 297 1.59 7.89 6.86
CA GLN A 297 2.53 6.91 6.28
C GLN A 297 3.50 7.56 5.30
N GLN A 298 3.18 8.76 4.79
CA GLN A 298 4.02 9.53 3.87
C GLN A 298 4.36 10.91 4.45
N ALA A 299 4.48 10.98 5.77
CA ALA A 299 4.83 12.20 6.53
C ALA A 299 6.11 11.95 7.34
N PRO A 300 6.75 12.99 7.86
CA PRO A 300 7.84 12.79 8.83
C PRO A 300 7.40 11.96 10.03
N ASN A 301 8.31 11.17 10.57
CA ASN A 301 8.07 10.30 11.72
C ASN A 301 7.05 9.19 11.45
N SER A 302 6.91 8.75 10.19
CA SER A 302 5.84 7.83 9.79
C SER A 302 5.89 6.49 10.54
N THR A 303 7.08 5.91 10.75
CA THR A 303 7.21 4.62 11.45
C THR A 303 6.82 4.74 12.92
N VAL A 304 7.24 5.81 13.64
CA VAL A 304 6.82 6.01 15.02
C VAL A 304 5.33 6.37 15.13
N CYS A 305 4.76 7.06 14.12
CA CYS A 305 3.30 7.28 14.05
C CYS A 305 2.54 5.97 13.96
N SER A 306 3.05 5.02 13.14
CA SER A 306 2.46 3.68 13.02
C SER A 306 2.48 2.95 14.37
N TYR A 307 3.59 3.06 15.10
CA TYR A 307 3.70 2.47 16.44
C TYR A 307 2.73 3.13 17.44
N LEU A 308 2.75 4.46 17.51
CA LEU A 308 1.97 5.23 18.51
C LEU A 308 0.45 5.02 18.34
N ASN A 309 -0.04 4.95 17.10
CA ASN A 309 -1.49 4.75 16.91
C ASN A 309 -1.92 3.34 17.35
N LYS A 310 -1.04 2.34 17.27
CA LYS A 310 -1.34 0.99 17.74
C LYS A 310 -1.40 0.92 19.27
N LEU A 311 -0.64 1.78 19.97
CA LEU A 311 -0.74 1.88 21.42
C LEU A 311 -2.15 2.27 21.88
N LEU A 312 -2.89 3.05 21.08
CA LEU A 312 -4.24 3.50 21.46
C LEU A 312 -5.19 2.34 21.69
N TRP A 313 -5.12 1.28 20.87
CA TRP A 313 -5.99 0.13 21.04
C TRP A 313 -5.35 -1.00 21.88
N ILE A 314 -4.01 -1.14 21.87
CA ILE A 314 -3.33 -2.16 22.68
C ILE A 314 -3.45 -1.81 24.19
N LEU A 315 -3.08 -0.58 24.56
CA LEU A 315 -3.12 -0.16 25.98
C LEU A 315 -4.52 -0.25 26.57
N THR A 316 -5.54 -0.08 25.75
CA THR A 316 -6.95 -0.10 26.19
C THR A 316 -7.61 -1.47 25.99
N GLY A 317 -6.84 -2.51 25.58
CA GLY A 317 -7.32 -3.89 25.49
C GLY A 317 -8.34 -4.14 24.38
N ASN A 318 -8.14 -3.52 23.23
CA ASN A 318 -9.10 -3.60 22.12
C ASN A 318 -8.63 -4.54 21.01
N PHE A 319 -8.25 -5.77 21.39
CA PHE A 319 -7.84 -6.84 20.50
C PHE A 319 -8.70 -8.08 20.77
N ALA A 320 -9.01 -8.83 19.73
CA ALA A 320 -9.71 -10.13 19.80
C ALA A 320 -11.10 -10.02 20.45
N LYS A 321 -11.80 -8.92 20.17
CA LYS A 321 -13.19 -8.70 20.66
C LYS A 321 -14.00 -7.90 19.65
N LYS A 322 -15.30 -8.05 19.68
CA LYS A 322 -16.22 -7.36 18.76
C LYS A 322 -16.00 -5.85 18.81
N GLY A 323 -15.84 -5.22 17.65
CA GLY A 323 -15.59 -3.79 17.50
C GLY A 323 -14.16 -3.36 17.79
N GLY A 324 -13.25 -4.31 17.97
CA GLY A 324 -11.84 -4.06 18.22
C GLY A 324 -10.98 -4.17 16.98
N GLN A 325 -9.70 -4.37 17.22
CA GLN A 325 -8.69 -4.59 16.19
C GLN A 325 -8.41 -6.09 16.08
N HIS A 326 -8.17 -6.58 14.85
CA HIS A 326 -8.07 -8.00 14.57
C HIS A 326 -6.93 -8.31 13.63
N LEU A 327 -6.22 -9.40 13.86
CA LEU A 327 -5.49 -10.11 12.83
C LEU A 327 -6.52 -10.84 11.94
N HIS A 328 -6.15 -11.12 10.71
CA HIS A 328 -7.10 -11.74 9.77
C HIS A 328 -6.42 -12.86 9.01
N SER A 329 -7.19 -13.81 8.53
CA SER A 329 -6.69 -14.79 7.57
C SER A 329 -6.28 -14.10 6.27
N SER A 330 -5.32 -14.65 5.56
CA SER A 330 -4.91 -14.18 4.24
C SER A 330 -5.11 -15.30 3.23
N PHE A 331 -5.78 -15.01 2.13
CA PHE A 331 -5.85 -15.95 1.01
C PHE A 331 -4.48 -16.03 0.32
N ALA A 332 -3.86 -14.87 0.10
CA ALA A 332 -2.46 -14.78 -0.33
C ALA A 332 -1.80 -13.62 0.43
N PRO A 333 -0.69 -13.83 1.12
CA PRO A 333 -0.05 -12.75 1.86
C PRO A 333 0.54 -11.70 0.91
N LEU A 334 0.22 -10.43 1.14
CA LEU A 334 0.80 -9.31 0.39
C LEU A 334 2.17 -8.91 0.93
N PHE A 335 2.41 -9.20 2.19
CA PHE A 335 3.68 -8.92 2.87
C PHE A 335 4.36 -10.23 3.23
N SER A 336 5.65 -10.32 2.93
CA SER A 336 6.47 -11.43 3.40
C SER A 336 7.30 -10.97 4.60
N GLN A 337 7.80 -11.91 5.40
CA GLN A 337 8.70 -11.58 6.49
C GLN A 337 10.16 -11.48 6.04
N VAL A 338 10.40 -11.47 4.73
CA VAL A 338 11.74 -11.29 4.18
C VAL A 338 12.28 -9.92 4.54
N SER A 339 13.45 -9.90 5.12
CA SER A 339 14.18 -8.71 5.52
C SER A 339 15.61 -8.78 4.95
N GLY A 340 16.31 -7.66 5.01
CA GLY A 340 17.67 -7.58 4.50
C GLY A 340 18.05 -6.14 4.19
N ARG A 341 19.05 -6.00 3.33
CA ARG A 341 19.57 -4.69 2.90
C ARG A 341 19.67 -4.68 1.38
N THR A 342 19.45 -3.50 0.80
CA THR A 342 19.64 -3.29 -0.63
C THR A 342 21.16 -3.29 -0.96
N PRO A 343 21.54 -3.70 -2.17
CA PRO A 343 22.95 -3.96 -2.47
C PRO A 343 23.83 -2.72 -2.57
N VAL A 344 23.29 -1.55 -2.89
CA VAL A 344 24.06 -0.31 -3.09
C VAL A 344 23.90 0.63 -1.88
N THR A 345 22.69 1.03 -1.58
CA THR A 345 22.43 2.03 -0.53
C THR A 345 22.41 1.44 0.88
N GLY A 346 22.27 0.12 1.01
CA GLY A 346 22.10 -0.53 2.30
C GLY A 346 20.76 -0.23 2.96
N ALA A 347 19.79 0.25 2.22
CA ALA A 347 18.47 0.57 2.72
C ALA A 347 17.75 -0.71 3.22
N PRO A 348 16.95 -0.63 4.29
CA PRO A 348 16.28 -1.83 4.81
C PRO A 348 15.23 -2.37 3.84
N ILE A 349 15.25 -3.68 3.64
CA ILE A 349 14.19 -4.41 2.93
C ILE A 349 13.17 -4.83 3.99
N ILE A 350 11.94 -4.35 3.85
CA ILE A 350 10.85 -4.61 4.79
C ILE A 350 9.72 -5.27 4.02
N ALA A 351 9.16 -6.33 4.59
CA ALA A 351 8.05 -7.06 3.95
C ALA A 351 8.43 -7.62 2.56
N GLY A 352 9.73 -7.85 2.33
CA GLY A 352 10.25 -8.31 1.06
C GLY A 352 10.36 -7.22 0.00
N LEU A 353 10.18 -5.94 0.38
CA LEU A 353 10.13 -4.82 -0.56
C LEU A 353 11.31 -3.86 -0.35
N ILE A 354 11.93 -3.45 -1.44
CA ILE A 354 12.89 -2.35 -1.48
C ILE A 354 12.10 -1.03 -1.39
N PRO A 355 12.51 -0.07 -0.56
CA PRO A 355 11.84 1.24 -0.54
C PRO A 355 11.86 1.88 -1.93
N GLY A 356 10.71 2.39 -2.37
CA GLY A 356 10.58 3.00 -3.70
C GLY A 356 11.56 4.15 -3.92
N ASN A 357 11.86 4.89 -2.86
CA ASN A 357 12.72 6.08 -2.93
C ASN A 357 14.19 5.78 -3.23
N VAL A 358 14.67 4.56 -2.97
CA VAL A 358 16.08 4.23 -3.24
C VAL A 358 16.29 3.64 -4.64
N VAL A 359 15.23 3.32 -5.37
CA VAL A 359 15.35 2.65 -6.68
C VAL A 359 16.27 3.42 -7.64
N PRO A 360 16.14 4.74 -7.81
CA PRO A 360 17.09 5.45 -8.67
C PRO A 360 18.54 5.35 -8.19
N GLU A 361 18.77 5.36 -6.87
CA GLU A 361 20.13 5.26 -6.30
C GLU A 361 20.73 3.87 -6.49
N GLU A 362 19.89 2.81 -6.49
CA GLU A 362 20.31 1.42 -6.74
C GLU A 362 20.69 1.16 -8.21
N ILE A 363 20.29 2.07 -9.12
CA ILE A 363 20.53 1.96 -10.57
C ILE A 363 21.60 2.95 -11.03
N LEU A 364 21.49 4.25 -10.65
CA LEU A 364 22.34 5.35 -11.13
C LEU A 364 23.68 5.40 -10.35
N THR A 365 24.51 4.39 -10.55
CA THR A 365 25.78 4.24 -9.84
C THR A 365 26.72 3.36 -10.67
N GLU A 366 28.02 3.46 -10.41
CA GLU A 366 29.04 2.56 -10.96
C GLU A 366 29.31 1.35 -10.05
N HIS A 367 28.56 1.19 -8.96
CA HIS A 367 28.71 0.07 -8.03
C HIS A 367 28.53 -1.26 -8.77
N PRO A 368 29.35 -2.28 -8.54
CA PRO A 368 29.21 -3.55 -9.27
C PRO A 368 27.89 -4.26 -9.02
N ASP A 369 27.29 -4.06 -7.85
CA ASP A 369 26.02 -4.70 -7.45
C ASP A 369 24.78 -3.89 -7.83
N ARG A 370 24.93 -2.81 -8.62
CA ARG A 370 23.76 -2.04 -9.07
C ARG A 370 22.78 -2.88 -9.89
N PHE A 371 21.54 -2.50 -9.90
CA PHE A 371 20.57 -3.14 -10.80
C PHE A 371 20.88 -2.76 -12.26
N ARG A 372 20.89 -3.75 -13.11
CA ARG A 372 21.20 -3.63 -14.55
C ARG A 372 20.00 -3.84 -15.44
N ALA A 373 19.03 -4.60 -14.93
CA ALA A 373 17.79 -4.87 -15.68
C ALA A 373 16.57 -4.71 -14.78
N MET A 374 15.44 -4.39 -15.39
CA MET A 374 14.18 -4.16 -14.65
C MET A 374 12.99 -4.74 -15.41
N ILE A 375 12.12 -5.37 -14.66
CA ILE A 375 10.81 -5.80 -15.12
C ILE A 375 9.77 -4.94 -14.42
N VAL A 376 8.88 -4.33 -15.17
CA VAL A 376 7.73 -3.59 -14.62
C VAL A 376 6.44 -4.26 -15.08
N GLU A 377 5.55 -4.52 -14.14
CA GLU A 377 4.26 -5.15 -14.41
C GLU A 377 3.18 -4.42 -13.62
N ARG A 378 2.12 -3.98 -14.30
CA ARG A 378 0.96 -3.35 -13.65
C ARG A 378 1.33 -2.13 -12.81
N GLY A 379 2.25 -1.32 -13.29
CA GLY A 379 2.71 -0.15 -12.56
C GLY A 379 3.31 0.92 -13.44
N ASN A 380 3.32 2.14 -12.94
CA ASN A 380 3.85 3.30 -13.68
C ASN A 380 4.89 4.05 -12.81
N PRO A 381 6.01 3.37 -12.41
CA PRO A 381 6.96 3.95 -11.44
C PRO A 381 7.63 5.24 -11.89
N ALA A 382 7.82 5.48 -13.19
CA ALA A 382 8.37 6.75 -13.69
C ALA A 382 7.47 7.95 -13.37
N HIS A 383 6.18 7.70 -13.07
CA HIS A 383 5.21 8.73 -12.69
C HIS A 383 4.87 8.65 -11.18
N SER A 384 4.77 7.44 -10.63
CA SER A 384 4.24 7.24 -9.28
C SER A 384 5.29 7.24 -8.16
N LEU A 385 6.58 7.05 -8.47
CA LEU A 385 7.64 7.15 -7.46
C LEU A 385 8.10 8.60 -7.28
N ALA A 386 8.65 8.89 -6.12
CA ALA A 386 9.23 10.20 -5.81
C ALA A 386 10.35 10.54 -6.80
N ASP A 387 10.46 11.82 -7.14
CA ASP A 387 11.47 12.35 -8.07
C ASP A 387 11.37 11.70 -9.45
N SER A 388 10.33 12.09 -10.18
CA SER A 388 10.09 11.58 -11.54
C SER A 388 11.29 11.77 -12.48
N ALA A 389 12.09 12.82 -12.28
CA ALA A 389 13.30 13.08 -13.11
C ALA A 389 14.38 12.04 -12.83
N ALA A 390 14.67 11.77 -11.55
CA ALA A 390 15.63 10.74 -11.14
C ALA A 390 15.18 9.34 -11.60
N CYS A 391 13.88 9.03 -11.48
CA CYS A 391 13.35 7.76 -11.94
C CYS A 391 13.54 7.58 -13.45
N ARG A 392 13.22 8.62 -14.24
CA ARG A 392 13.41 8.56 -15.71
C ARG A 392 14.87 8.34 -16.07
N ALA A 393 15.79 9.09 -15.44
CA ALA A 393 17.22 8.94 -15.68
C ALA A 393 17.69 7.51 -15.34
N ALA A 394 17.25 6.97 -14.20
CA ALA A 394 17.60 5.62 -13.77
C ALA A 394 17.11 4.56 -14.77
N PHE A 395 15.83 4.65 -15.18
CA PHE A 395 15.26 3.66 -16.08
C PHE A 395 15.90 3.68 -17.48
N GLN A 396 16.31 4.88 -17.94
CA GLN A 396 17.06 5.03 -19.20
C GLN A 396 18.48 4.45 -19.13
N ALA A 397 19.06 4.37 -17.93
CA ALA A 397 20.42 3.84 -17.72
C ALA A 397 20.47 2.30 -17.64
N LEU A 398 19.32 1.62 -17.58
CA LEU A 398 19.25 0.16 -17.51
C LEU A 398 19.69 -0.48 -18.84
N GLU A 399 20.38 -1.62 -18.75
CA GLU A 399 20.79 -2.42 -19.90
C GLU A 399 19.61 -3.11 -20.57
N LEU A 400 18.58 -3.50 -19.75
CA LEU A 400 17.35 -4.10 -20.26
C LEU A 400 16.19 -3.70 -19.35
N MET A 401 15.13 -3.16 -19.94
CA MET A 401 13.89 -2.85 -19.23
C MET A 401 12.71 -3.39 -20.04
N VAL A 402 11.87 -4.19 -19.41
CA VAL A 402 10.67 -4.78 -20.01
C VAL A 402 9.46 -4.34 -19.19
N VAL A 403 8.44 -3.83 -19.88
CA VAL A 403 7.19 -3.37 -19.25
C VAL A 403 6.03 -4.21 -19.79
N VAL A 404 5.22 -4.77 -18.89
CA VAL A 404 3.96 -5.46 -19.23
C VAL A 404 2.82 -4.54 -18.81
N ASP A 405 2.09 -3.97 -19.76
CA ASP A 405 1.02 -3.00 -19.47
C ASP A 405 -0.03 -3.03 -20.59
N VAL A 406 -1.18 -2.40 -20.32
CA VAL A 406 -2.29 -2.29 -21.30
C VAL A 406 -2.10 -1.10 -22.25
N ALA A 407 -1.21 -0.15 -21.93
CA ALA A 407 -1.04 1.11 -22.65
C ALA A 407 0.42 1.57 -22.64
N MET A 408 0.75 2.49 -23.55
CA MET A 408 2.07 3.14 -23.60
C MET A 408 2.15 4.23 -22.53
N THR A 409 2.40 3.80 -21.29
CA THR A 409 2.50 4.69 -20.10
C THR A 409 3.82 5.46 -20.09
N GLU A 410 3.97 6.40 -19.17
CA GLU A 410 5.20 7.19 -18.97
C GLU A 410 6.40 6.27 -18.68
N THR A 411 6.16 5.15 -18.00
CA THR A 411 7.17 4.10 -17.75
C THR A 411 7.43 3.27 -19.01
N ALA A 412 6.37 2.87 -19.71
CA ALA A 412 6.48 2.05 -20.92
C ALA A 412 7.35 2.74 -22.00
N ARG A 413 7.26 4.08 -22.09
CA ARG A 413 8.06 4.88 -23.04
C ARG A 413 9.56 4.89 -22.76
N LEU A 414 10.00 4.32 -21.64
CA LEU A 414 11.42 4.20 -21.27
C LEU A 414 11.96 2.78 -21.52
N ALA A 415 11.07 1.81 -21.76
CA ALA A 415 11.41 0.39 -21.83
C ALA A 415 12.07 0.02 -23.16
N HIS A 416 12.85 -1.04 -23.16
CA HIS A 416 13.38 -1.66 -24.37
C HIS A 416 12.28 -2.48 -25.07
N TYR A 417 11.42 -3.14 -24.28
CA TYR A 417 10.26 -3.91 -24.80
C TYR A 417 9.02 -3.57 -23.97
N VAL A 418 7.87 -3.44 -24.67
CA VAL A 418 6.57 -3.29 -24.01
C VAL A 418 5.66 -4.42 -24.51
N LEU A 419 5.14 -5.21 -23.57
CA LEU A 419 4.28 -6.37 -23.86
C LEU A 419 2.83 -6.02 -23.55
N PRO A 420 1.91 -6.15 -24.55
CA PRO A 420 0.52 -5.74 -24.39
C PRO A 420 -0.28 -6.75 -23.56
N ALA A 421 -0.66 -6.36 -22.35
CA ALA A 421 -1.47 -7.20 -21.48
C ALA A 421 -2.96 -7.09 -21.79
N ALA A 422 -3.69 -8.17 -21.55
CA ALA A 422 -5.17 -8.16 -21.52
C ALA A 422 -5.64 -7.26 -20.36
N SER A 423 -6.79 -6.58 -20.52
CA SER A 423 -7.35 -5.74 -19.46
C SER A 423 -7.84 -6.59 -18.29
N GLN A 424 -8.13 -5.94 -17.18
CA GLN A 424 -8.62 -6.62 -15.96
C GLN A 424 -10.01 -7.27 -16.17
N PHE A 425 -10.71 -6.98 -17.25
CA PHE A 425 -12.01 -7.57 -17.59
C PHE A 425 -11.94 -8.55 -18.79
N GLU A 426 -10.72 -8.80 -19.27
CA GLU A 426 -10.45 -9.72 -20.41
C GLU A 426 -9.68 -10.98 -20.01
N LYS A 427 -9.48 -11.20 -18.71
CA LYS A 427 -8.69 -12.30 -18.14
C LYS A 427 -9.23 -12.71 -16.79
N PRO A 428 -8.89 -13.91 -16.27
CA PRO A 428 -9.15 -14.22 -14.86
C PRO A 428 -8.21 -13.37 -14.00
N GLU A 429 -8.75 -12.74 -12.98
CA GLU A 429 -7.96 -11.86 -12.12
C GLU A 429 -8.53 -11.88 -10.68
N ALA A 430 -7.72 -11.50 -9.73
CA ALA A 430 -8.12 -11.49 -8.32
C ALA A 430 -7.38 -10.38 -7.56
N THR A 431 -8.01 -9.94 -6.49
CA THR A 431 -7.44 -9.00 -5.53
C THR A 431 -7.14 -9.76 -4.23
N PHE A 432 -5.90 -9.64 -3.74
CA PHE A 432 -5.48 -10.28 -2.48
C PHE A 432 -5.54 -9.33 -1.27
N PHE A 433 -6.25 -8.24 -1.38
CA PHE A 433 -6.63 -7.40 -0.24
C PHE A 433 -7.84 -8.04 0.48
N ASN A 434 -7.57 -9.14 1.19
CA ASN A 434 -8.58 -9.92 1.91
C ASN A 434 -8.31 -9.71 3.40
N PHE A 435 -8.78 -8.58 3.94
CA PHE A 435 -8.42 -8.08 5.27
C PHE A 435 -9.57 -8.13 6.26
N GLU A 436 -10.67 -8.79 5.91
CA GLU A 436 -11.88 -8.73 6.72
C GLU A 436 -11.87 -9.74 7.87
N PHE A 437 -12.56 -9.39 8.94
CA PHE A 437 -12.71 -10.19 10.15
C PHE A 437 -14.10 -9.88 10.74
N PRO A 438 -14.81 -10.86 11.29
CA PRO A 438 -14.50 -12.29 11.41
C PRO A 438 -14.77 -13.11 10.14
N ARG A 439 -15.45 -12.55 9.17
CA ARG A 439 -15.79 -13.20 7.90
C ARG A 439 -14.95 -12.58 6.80
N ASN A 440 -14.11 -13.40 6.15
CA ASN A 440 -13.21 -12.91 5.11
C ASN A 440 -13.62 -13.45 3.74
N GLY A 441 -13.61 -12.58 2.73
CA GLY A 441 -14.11 -12.88 1.40
C GLY A 441 -13.04 -12.90 0.31
N PHE A 442 -13.32 -13.66 -0.75
CA PHE A 442 -12.48 -13.72 -1.95
C PHE A 442 -13.38 -13.81 -3.19
N GLN A 443 -12.99 -13.12 -4.27
CA GLN A 443 -13.71 -13.19 -5.54
C GLN A 443 -12.73 -13.34 -6.70
N LEU A 444 -12.93 -14.39 -7.49
CA LEU A 444 -12.28 -14.53 -8.80
C LEU A 444 -13.07 -13.72 -9.82
N ARG A 445 -12.45 -12.69 -10.39
CA ARG A 445 -13.04 -11.99 -11.55
C ARG A 445 -12.85 -12.86 -12.77
N ARG A 446 -13.96 -13.23 -13.38
CA ARG A 446 -13.96 -13.97 -14.65
C ARG A 446 -13.86 -12.99 -15.82
N PRO A 447 -13.25 -13.38 -16.93
CA PRO A 447 -13.26 -12.51 -18.11
C PRO A 447 -14.68 -12.23 -18.58
N LEU A 448 -14.98 -10.96 -18.82
CA LEU A 448 -16.25 -10.52 -19.43
C LEU A 448 -16.16 -10.54 -20.95
N PHE A 449 -14.94 -10.47 -21.46
CA PHE A 449 -14.61 -10.44 -22.90
C PHE A 449 -13.40 -11.33 -23.15
N PRO A 450 -13.25 -11.90 -24.35
CA PRO A 450 -11.95 -12.47 -24.74
C PRO A 450 -10.91 -11.35 -24.79
N PRO A 451 -9.61 -11.66 -24.63
CA PRO A 451 -8.56 -10.66 -24.76
C PRO A 451 -8.65 -9.89 -26.07
N LEU A 452 -8.27 -8.61 -26.04
CA LEU A 452 -8.16 -7.81 -27.26
C LEU A 452 -7.18 -8.51 -28.21
N PRO A 453 -7.51 -8.66 -29.52
CA PRO A 453 -6.58 -9.32 -30.44
C PRO A 453 -5.17 -8.72 -30.35
N GLY A 454 -4.17 -9.60 -30.26
CA GLY A 454 -2.76 -9.23 -30.11
C GLY A 454 -2.30 -9.09 -28.67
N THR A 455 -3.22 -9.05 -27.69
CA THR A 455 -2.85 -9.01 -26.26
C THR A 455 -2.88 -10.41 -25.65
N LEU A 456 -2.14 -10.59 -24.57
CA LEU A 456 -2.16 -11.85 -23.79
C LEU A 456 -2.41 -11.56 -22.30
N PRO A 457 -3.08 -12.48 -21.59
CA PRO A 457 -3.09 -12.43 -20.12
C PRO A 457 -1.68 -12.65 -19.57
N GLU A 458 -1.35 -12.00 -18.46
CA GLU A 458 -0.01 -12.11 -17.85
C GLU A 458 0.39 -13.56 -17.53
N PRO A 459 -0.49 -14.47 -17.06
CA PRO A 459 -0.08 -15.86 -16.88
C PRO A 459 0.51 -16.49 -18.16
N GLU A 460 -0.08 -16.22 -19.30
CA GLU A 460 0.43 -16.73 -20.59
C GLU A 460 1.76 -16.06 -20.98
N ILE A 461 1.87 -14.75 -20.77
CA ILE A 461 3.13 -14.01 -21.04
C ILE A 461 4.28 -14.64 -20.24
N TRP A 462 4.07 -14.80 -18.93
CA TRP A 462 5.11 -15.33 -18.04
C TRP A 462 5.39 -16.81 -18.31
N ALA A 463 4.36 -17.61 -18.65
CA ALA A 463 4.55 -19.01 -19.00
C ALA A 463 5.42 -19.16 -20.26
N ARG A 464 5.17 -18.35 -21.29
CA ARG A 464 6.01 -18.33 -22.50
C ARG A 464 7.46 -17.98 -22.20
N LEU A 465 7.68 -17.00 -21.34
CA LEU A 465 9.04 -16.58 -20.94
C LEU A 465 9.76 -17.68 -20.13
N VAL A 466 9.06 -18.34 -19.17
CA VAL A 466 9.63 -19.47 -18.41
C VAL A 466 9.97 -20.63 -19.37
N ARG A 467 9.08 -20.93 -20.31
CA ARG A 467 9.30 -21.98 -21.33
C ARG A 467 10.53 -21.65 -22.19
N ALA A 468 10.69 -20.38 -22.60
CA ALA A 468 11.84 -19.93 -23.40
C ALA A 468 13.18 -20.01 -22.64
N LEU A 469 13.14 -19.95 -21.29
CA LEU A 469 14.35 -20.18 -20.48
C LEU A 469 14.79 -21.65 -20.45
N GLY A 470 13.89 -22.58 -20.77
CA GLY A 470 14.19 -24.01 -20.82
C GLY A 470 14.57 -24.64 -19.47
N VAL A 471 13.95 -24.15 -18.39
CA VAL A 471 14.32 -24.55 -17.02
C VAL A 471 13.44 -25.65 -16.42
N VAL A 472 12.40 -26.09 -17.16
CA VAL A 472 11.48 -27.16 -16.73
C VAL A 472 11.39 -28.18 -17.87
N ASP A 473 11.61 -29.47 -17.56
CA ASP A 473 11.50 -30.53 -18.53
C ASP A 473 10.04 -30.97 -18.69
N GLU A 474 9.65 -31.31 -19.91
CA GLU A 474 8.32 -31.84 -20.23
C GLU A 474 8.03 -33.14 -19.48
N ALA A 475 9.09 -33.92 -19.19
CA ALA A 475 8.99 -35.16 -18.40
C ALA A 475 8.47 -34.90 -16.97
N ASP A 476 8.73 -33.72 -16.40
CA ASP A 476 8.24 -33.33 -15.08
C ASP A 476 6.75 -32.92 -15.10
N LEU A 477 6.29 -32.37 -16.22
CA LEU A 477 4.91 -31.86 -16.33
C LEU A 477 3.92 -32.94 -16.74
N ARG A 478 4.33 -33.92 -17.55
CA ARG A 478 3.44 -34.92 -18.11
C ARG A 478 2.68 -35.72 -17.05
N PRO A 479 3.32 -36.28 -15.98
CA PRO A 479 2.56 -37.02 -14.95
C PRO A 479 1.52 -36.15 -14.25
N LEU A 480 1.81 -34.85 -14.08
CA LEU A 480 0.88 -33.93 -13.44
C LEU A 480 -0.33 -33.63 -14.35
N ARG A 481 -0.10 -33.52 -15.67
CA ARG A 481 -1.21 -33.37 -16.63
C ARG A 481 -2.10 -34.60 -16.64
N GLU A 482 -1.50 -35.81 -16.61
CA GLU A 482 -2.23 -37.07 -16.55
C GLU A 482 -3.07 -37.16 -15.27
N ALA A 483 -2.52 -36.75 -14.13
CA ALA A 483 -3.24 -36.71 -12.87
C ALA A 483 -4.37 -35.65 -12.89
N ALA A 484 -4.13 -34.50 -13.50
CA ALA A 484 -5.13 -33.43 -13.61
C ALA A 484 -6.35 -33.90 -14.43
N ALA A 485 -6.12 -34.72 -15.45
CA ALA A 485 -7.18 -35.30 -16.26
C ALA A 485 -8.03 -36.32 -15.48
N GLN A 486 -7.48 -36.92 -14.40
CA GLN A 486 -8.20 -37.85 -13.55
C GLN A 486 -9.03 -37.15 -12.45
N GLY A 487 -8.76 -35.89 -12.19
CA GLY A 487 -9.53 -35.07 -11.23
C GLY A 487 -8.70 -34.47 -10.12
N ARG A 488 -9.36 -33.65 -9.27
CA ARG A 488 -8.70 -32.86 -8.23
C ARG A 488 -7.92 -33.71 -7.23
N GLN A 489 -8.47 -34.81 -6.79
CA GLN A 489 -7.83 -35.65 -5.76
C GLN A 489 -6.52 -36.28 -6.32
N ALA A 490 -6.58 -36.87 -7.50
CA ALA A 490 -5.41 -37.46 -8.16
C ALA A 490 -4.33 -36.39 -8.40
N TYR A 491 -4.76 -35.18 -8.83
CA TYR A 491 -3.85 -34.07 -9.03
C TYR A 491 -3.17 -33.64 -7.74
N THR A 492 -3.94 -33.54 -6.64
CA THR A 492 -3.42 -33.15 -5.33
C THR A 492 -2.30 -34.11 -4.90
N GLU A 493 -2.54 -35.43 -4.98
CA GLU A 493 -1.56 -36.44 -4.60
C GLU A 493 -0.30 -36.37 -5.47
N ALA A 494 -0.47 -36.29 -6.77
CA ALA A 494 0.64 -36.22 -7.73
C ALA A 494 1.47 -34.95 -7.57
N PHE A 495 0.78 -33.78 -7.40
CA PHE A 495 1.47 -32.50 -7.26
C PHE A 495 2.28 -32.43 -5.96
N LEU A 496 1.71 -32.87 -4.85
CA LEU A 496 2.43 -32.89 -3.55
C LEU A 496 3.65 -33.82 -3.62
N ALA A 497 3.52 -34.97 -4.25
CA ALA A 497 4.64 -35.89 -4.42
C ALA A 497 5.73 -35.29 -5.33
N ALA A 498 5.34 -34.67 -6.43
CA ALA A 498 6.29 -34.00 -7.34
C ALA A 498 6.99 -32.83 -6.66
N ALA A 499 6.25 -31.99 -5.94
CA ALA A 499 6.82 -30.84 -5.22
C ALA A 499 7.79 -31.27 -4.12
N ALA A 500 7.51 -32.42 -3.47
CA ALA A 500 8.38 -32.96 -2.41
C ALA A 500 9.69 -33.54 -2.97
N THR A 501 9.72 -33.99 -4.21
CA THR A 501 10.85 -34.73 -4.79
C THR A 501 11.60 -33.96 -5.87
N ASN A 502 10.98 -32.94 -6.46
CA ASN A 502 11.55 -32.17 -7.58
C ASN A 502 11.67 -30.68 -7.20
N PRO A 503 12.88 -30.18 -6.91
CA PRO A 503 13.10 -28.78 -6.53
C PRO A 503 12.63 -27.77 -7.60
N THR A 504 12.68 -28.14 -8.87
CA THR A 504 12.21 -27.23 -9.94
C THR A 504 10.69 -27.05 -9.87
N VAL A 505 9.95 -28.14 -9.66
CA VAL A 505 8.50 -28.10 -9.47
C VAL A 505 8.16 -27.23 -8.25
N ALA A 506 8.85 -27.46 -7.12
CA ALA A 506 8.68 -26.71 -5.89
C ALA A 506 8.98 -25.21 -6.07
N LYS A 507 10.03 -24.90 -6.82
CA LYS A 507 10.47 -23.52 -7.07
C LYS A 507 9.51 -22.77 -8.00
N LEU A 508 8.96 -23.43 -9.03
CA LEU A 508 8.20 -22.80 -10.10
C LEU A 508 6.70 -23.15 -10.08
N ILE A 509 6.14 -23.27 -8.87
CA ILE A 509 4.77 -23.77 -8.61
C ILE A 509 3.73 -23.12 -9.54
N ALA A 510 3.69 -21.81 -9.65
CA ALA A 510 2.66 -21.11 -10.42
C ALA A 510 2.73 -21.49 -11.92
N TYR A 511 3.94 -21.59 -12.46
CA TYR A 511 4.15 -22.05 -13.84
C TYR A 511 3.67 -23.49 -14.01
N VAL A 512 4.07 -24.39 -13.11
CA VAL A 512 3.68 -25.82 -13.15
C VAL A 512 2.14 -25.92 -13.08
N LEU A 513 1.50 -25.20 -12.17
CA LEU A 513 0.03 -25.18 -12.06
C LEU A 513 -0.62 -24.69 -13.36
N TYR A 514 -0.07 -23.65 -13.98
CA TYR A 514 -0.58 -23.12 -15.25
C TYR A 514 -0.52 -24.19 -16.36
N GLU A 515 0.64 -24.85 -16.48
CA GLU A 515 0.92 -25.81 -17.55
C GLU A 515 0.18 -27.17 -17.38
N THR A 516 -0.17 -27.51 -16.13
CA THR A 516 -0.70 -28.85 -15.84
C THR A 516 -2.17 -28.84 -15.42
N LEU A 517 -2.55 -27.97 -14.47
CA LEU A 517 -3.93 -27.83 -13.99
C LEU A 517 -4.75 -26.87 -14.89
N GLY A 518 -4.10 -25.78 -15.35
CA GLY A 518 -4.75 -24.73 -16.13
C GLY A 518 -5.59 -25.24 -17.29
N PRO A 519 -5.09 -26.18 -18.13
CA PRO A 519 -5.85 -26.70 -19.26
C PRO A 519 -7.12 -27.49 -18.89
N THR A 520 -7.27 -27.92 -17.63
CA THR A 520 -8.47 -28.64 -17.15
C THR A 520 -9.55 -27.70 -16.58
N LEU A 521 -9.23 -26.40 -16.47
CA LEU A 521 -10.18 -25.41 -15.93
C LEU A 521 -11.14 -24.95 -17.03
N PRO A 522 -12.28 -24.39 -16.66
CA PRO A 522 -13.21 -23.85 -17.67
C PRO A 522 -12.56 -22.86 -18.62
N ASP A 523 -13.08 -22.76 -19.84
CA ASP A 523 -12.54 -21.89 -20.90
C ASP A 523 -12.31 -20.46 -20.38
N GLY A 524 -11.13 -19.94 -20.67
CA GLY A 524 -10.71 -18.60 -20.25
C GLY A 524 -10.22 -18.50 -18.80
N LEU A 525 -10.25 -19.60 -18.03
CA LEU A 525 -9.86 -19.58 -16.61
C LEU A 525 -8.51 -20.26 -16.29
N ALA A 526 -7.72 -20.62 -17.28
CA ALA A 526 -6.42 -21.27 -17.07
C ALA A 526 -5.53 -20.48 -16.08
N GLY A 527 -5.56 -19.16 -16.14
CA GLY A 527 -4.82 -18.28 -15.22
C GLY A 527 -5.29 -18.35 -13.76
N ALA A 528 -6.44 -18.98 -13.49
CA ALA A 528 -6.90 -19.20 -12.11
C ALA A 528 -6.21 -20.42 -11.45
N ALA A 529 -5.40 -21.19 -12.18
CA ALA A 529 -4.76 -22.39 -11.65
C ALA A 529 -3.93 -22.13 -10.38
N ALA A 530 -3.23 -21.00 -10.30
CA ALA A 530 -2.45 -20.63 -9.11
C ALA A 530 -3.31 -20.54 -7.84
N LEU A 531 -4.60 -20.23 -7.97
CA LEU A 531 -5.52 -20.13 -6.84
C LEU A 531 -5.77 -21.49 -6.16
N TRP A 532 -5.58 -22.59 -6.90
CA TRP A 532 -5.67 -23.94 -6.30
C TRP A 532 -4.62 -24.11 -5.19
N GLY A 533 -3.36 -23.76 -5.47
CA GLY A 533 -2.30 -23.85 -4.47
C GLY A 533 -2.55 -22.94 -3.26
N LEU A 534 -3.10 -21.73 -3.52
CA LEU A 534 -3.46 -20.80 -2.44
C LEU A 534 -4.62 -21.33 -1.60
N ALA A 535 -5.61 -21.98 -2.23
CA ALA A 535 -6.74 -22.58 -1.50
C ALA A 535 -6.28 -23.74 -0.61
N GLN A 536 -5.36 -24.59 -1.11
CA GLN A 536 -4.74 -25.64 -0.30
C GLN A 536 -4.03 -25.05 0.92
N LYS A 537 -3.18 -24.06 0.70
CA LYS A 537 -2.43 -23.39 1.77
C LYS A 537 -3.37 -22.74 2.79
N THR A 538 -4.43 -22.08 2.34
CA THR A 538 -5.43 -21.44 3.20
C THR A 538 -6.15 -22.48 4.08
N ALA A 539 -6.57 -23.58 3.48
CA ALA A 539 -7.25 -24.68 4.22
C ALA A 539 -6.33 -25.34 5.25
N MET A 540 -5.04 -25.41 4.97
CA MET A 540 -4.03 -25.91 5.93
C MET A 540 -3.75 -24.91 7.05
N ALA A 541 -3.65 -23.63 6.72
CA ALA A 541 -3.31 -22.58 7.68
C ALA A 541 -4.48 -22.26 8.63
N TYR A 542 -5.72 -22.35 8.13
CA TYR A 542 -6.91 -21.96 8.89
C TYR A 542 -8.02 -23.04 8.79
N PRO A 543 -7.73 -24.29 9.16
CA PRO A 543 -8.65 -25.41 8.87
C PRO A 543 -10.04 -25.24 9.48
N ASP A 544 -10.14 -24.78 10.72
CA ASP A 544 -11.42 -24.60 11.40
C ASP A 544 -12.21 -23.43 10.80
N ALA A 545 -11.52 -22.32 10.49
CA ALA A 545 -12.15 -21.14 9.91
C ALA A 545 -12.67 -21.43 8.48
N VAL A 546 -11.95 -22.24 7.71
CA VAL A 546 -12.36 -22.70 6.37
C VAL A 546 -13.60 -23.62 6.48
N ARG A 547 -13.60 -24.55 7.46
CA ARG A 547 -14.76 -25.43 7.70
C ARG A 547 -15.99 -24.62 8.15
N ARG A 548 -15.82 -23.64 9.04
CA ARG A 548 -16.93 -22.74 9.45
C ARG A 548 -17.45 -21.91 8.28
N ALA A 549 -16.63 -21.65 7.26
CA ALA A 549 -17.06 -20.98 6.02
C ALA A 549 -17.81 -21.92 5.05
N GLY A 550 -17.86 -23.23 5.36
CA GLY A 550 -18.59 -24.21 4.58
C GLY A 550 -17.76 -25.00 3.56
N HIS A 551 -16.42 -24.96 3.69
CA HIS A 551 -15.53 -25.67 2.76
C HIS A 551 -14.83 -26.81 3.51
N ALA A 552 -14.91 -28.03 2.99
CA ALA A 552 -14.36 -29.22 3.64
C ALA A 552 -12.81 -29.20 3.64
N ASP A 553 -12.22 -28.70 2.55
CA ASP A 553 -10.78 -28.70 2.33
C ASP A 553 -10.40 -27.66 1.25
N GLY A 554 -9.14 -27.62 0.84
CA GLY A 554 -8.63 -26.73 -0.18
C GLY A 554 -9.23 -26.98 -1.57
N ASN A 555 -9.55 -28.22 -1.92
CA ASN A 555 -10.21 -28.53 -3.19
C ASN A 555 -11.63 -27.98 -3.23
N ALA A 556 -12.40 -28.21 -2.16
CA ALA A 556 -13.77 -27.67 -2.03
C ALA A 556 -13.79 -26.15 -2.04
N LEU A 557 -12.79 -25.50 -1.42
CA LEU A 557 -12.65 -24.05 -1.45
C LEU A 557 -12.34 -23.55 -2.87
N PHE A 558 -11.39 -24.19 -3.56
CA PHE A 558 -11.04 -23.83 -4.93
C PHE A 558 -12.23 -23.99 -5.89
N ASP A 559 -12.96 -25.11 -5.79
CA ASP A 559 -14.14 -25.34 -6.63
C ASP A 559 -15.23 -24.28 -6.36
N ALA A 560 -15.45 -23.92 -5.09
CA ALA A 560 -16.40 -22.85 -4.72
C ALA A 560 -15.98 -21.50 -5.35
N ILE A 561 -14.67 -21.19 -5.37
CA ILE A 561 -14.15 -19.97 -6.02
C ILE A 561 -14.43 -20.00 -7.53
N LEU A 562 -14.25 -21.14 -8.15
CA LEU A 562 -14.54 -21.32 -9.60
C LEU A 562 -16.03 -21.25 -9.89
N GLU A 563 -16.90 -21.67 -8.98
CA GLU A 563 -18.35 -21.77 -9.22
C GLU A 563 -19.12 -20.50 -8.91
N ARG A 564 -18.65 -19.67 -7.97
CA ARG A 564 -19.41 -18.53 -7.41
C ARG A 564 -18.89 -17.20 -7.93
N PRO A 565 -19.45 -16.68 -9.00
CA PRO A 565 -18.91 -15.47 -9.65
C PRO A 565 -19.06 -14.18 -8.81
N SER A 566 -19.97 -14.17 -7.81
CA SER A 566 -20.13 -13.04 -6.87
C SER A 566 -19.21 -13.14 -5.66
N GLY A 567 -18.30 -14.14 -5.64
CA GLY A 567 -17.36 -14.32 -4.54
C GLY A 567 -17.80 -15.31 -3.48
N VAL A 568 -16.87 -15.67 -2.62
CA VAL A 568 -17.06 -16.63 -1.52
C VAL A 568 -16.57 -16.02 -0.21
N THR A 569 -17.18 -16.43 0.91
CA THR A 569 -16.53 -16.32 2.21
C THR A 569 -15.58 -17.51 2.33
N PHE A 570 -14.28 -17.28 2.49
CA PHE A 570 -13.30 -18.36 2.53
C PHE A 570 -12.91 -18.76 3.96
N THR A 571 -13.05 -17.83 4.93
CA THR A 571 -12.86 -18.12 6.36
C THR A 571 -13.92 -17.42 7.21
N VAL A 572 -14.25 -18.07 8.34
CA VAL A 572 -15.05 -17.48 9.43
C VAL A 572 -14.33 -17.78 10.74
N HIS A 573 -13.87 -16.74 11.42
CA HIS A 573 -13.19 -16.82 12.70
C HIS A 573 -14.12 -16.52 13.87
N ASN A 574 -13.83 -17.07 15.03
CA ASN A 574 -14.33 -16.55 16.31
C ASN A 574 -13.39 -15.44 16.78
N TYR A 575 -13.84 -14.55 17.65
CA TYR A 575 -13.00 -13.42 18.10
C TYR A 575 -11.74 -13.90 18.84
N GLU A 576 -11.87 -14.94 19.65
CA GLU A 576 -10.77 -15.53 20.41
C GLU A 576 -9.71 -16.22 19.52
N ASP A 577 -10.03 -16.57 18.28
CA ASP A 577 -9.08 -17.16 17.34
C ASP A 577 -7.90 -16.19 17.02
N ASP A 578 -8.11 -14.89 17.20
CA ASP A 578 -7.11 -13.85 16.93
C ASP A 578 -5.79 -14.06 17.68
N PHE A 579 -5.86 -14.52 18.93
CA PHE A 579 -4.64 -14.73 19.72
C PHE A 579 -3.75 -15.80 19.07
N ALA A 580 -4.36 -16.84 18.49
CA ALA A 580 -3.61 -17.90 17.79
C ALA A 580 -2.98 -17.41 16.48
N LEU A 581 -3.44 -16.28 15.93
CA LEU A 581 -2.89 -15.66 14.72
C LEU A 581 -1.62 -14.84 15.01
N ILE A 582 -1.37 -14.47 16.27
CA ILE A 582 -0.12 -13.81 16.66
C ILE A 582 1.03 -14.79 16.41
N SER A 583 2.02 -14.35 15.61
CA SER A 583 3.08 -15.24 15.14
C SER A 583 4.21 -15.46 16.15
N HIS A 584 4.21 -14.78 17.29
CA HIS A 584 5.17 -15.01 18.37
C HIS A 584 4.90 -16.38 19.02
N PRO A 585 5.94 -17.09 19.48
CA PRO A 585 5.76 -18.46 20.01
C PRO A 585 4.80 -18.59 21.19
N ASP A 586 4.61 -17.54 21.96
CA ASP A 586 3.70 -17.51 23.11
C ASP A 586 2.35 -16.84 22.80
N HIS A 587 2.14 -16.45 21.54
CA HIS A 587 0.92 -15.78 21.08
C HIS A 587 0.58 -14.51 21.87
N LYS A 588 1.61 -13.74 22.28
CA LYS A 588 1.43 -12.46 22.96
C LYS A 588 1.98 -11.30 22.13
N ILE A 589 1.43 -10.12 22.38
CA ILE A 589 1.88 -8.88 21.74
C ILE A 589 3.19 -8.42 22.42
N ALA A 590 4.24 -8.20 21.62
CA ALA A 590 5.53 -7.71 22.08
C ALA A 590 5.55 -6.18 21.95
N LEU A 591 5.15 -5.47 23.00
CA LEU A 591 4.90 -4.03 22.92
C LEU A 591 6.19 -3.21 22.85
N GLU A 592 7.27 -3.67 23.49
CA GLU A 592 8.53 -2.96 23.55
C GLU A 592 9.28 -3.07 22.22
N ILE A 593 9.41 -1.92 21.52
CA ILE A 593 10.25 -1.78 20.33
C ILE A 593 11.27 -0.68 20.66
N PRO A 594 12.52 -1.03 20.97
CA PRO A 594 13.52 -0.06 21.48
C PRO A 594 13.73 1.13 20.56
N GLU A 595 13.73 0.92 19.24
CA GLU A 595 13.88 1.99 18.24
C GLU A 595 12.73 3.01 18.33
N MET A 596 11.51 2.52 18.50
CA MET A 596 10.33 3.39 18.58
C MET A 596 10.31 4.14 19.91
N LEU A 597 10.74 3.51 21.00
CA LEU A 597 10.87 4.19 22.30
C LEU A 597 11.94 5.29 22.26
N ALA A 598 13.05 5.04 21.55
CA ALA A 598 14.07 6.06 21.32
C ALA A 598 13.51 7.24 20.52
N GLU A 599 12.73 6.98 19.48
CA GLU A 599 12.07 8.01 18.68
C GLU A 599 11.09 8.84 19.53
N ILE A 600 10.28 8.20 20.38
CA ILE A 600 9.35 8.91 21.28
C ILE A 600 10.12 9.89 22.17
N ARG A 601 11.22 9.45 22.78
CA ARG A 601 12.05 10.32 23.63
C ARG A 601 12.69 11.46 22.83
N SER A 602 13.03 11.22 21.57
CA SER A 602 13.67 12.22 20.71
C SER A 602 12.70 13.32 20.22
N LEU A 603 11.38 13.08 20.29
CA LEU A 603 10.37 14.05 19.83
C LEU A 603 10.49 15.41 20.51
N THR A 604 10.97 15.46 21.75
CA THR A 604 11.21 16.74 22.46
C THR A 604 12.21 17.64 21.71
N GLN A 605 13.18 17.02 21.00
CA GLN A 605 14.24 17.72 20.27
C GLN A 605 13.98 17.78 18.74
N THR A 606 13.02 17.02 18.24
CA THR A 606 12.73 16.94 16.81
C THR A 606 12.00 18.20 16.34
N PRO A 607 12.42 18.84 15.24
CA PRO A 607 11.69 19.98 14.71
C PRO A 607 10.33 19.56 14.15
N SER A 608 9.31 20.32 14.50
CA SER A 608 7.92 20.05 14.06
C SER A 608 7.65 20.50 12.63
N ARG A 609 8.53 21.33 12.04
CA ARG A 609 8.41 21.78 10.65
C ARG A 609 9.76 21.76 9.94
N LEU A 610 9.75 21.39 8.68
CA LEU A 610 10.92 21.34 7.81
C LEU A 610 10.91 22.44 6.75
N THR A 611 9.97 23.38 6.84
CA THR A 611 9.88 24.55 5.95
C THR A 611 11.01 25.54 6.24
N THR A 612 11.31 26.36 5.25
CA THR A 612 12.32 27.43 5.33
C THR A 612 11.69 28.76 4.90
N PRO A 613 12.33 29.90 5.16
CA PRO A 613 11.81 31.18 4.67
C PRO A 613 11.66 31.24 3.15
N GLN A 614 12.44 30.47 2.40
CA GLN A 614 12.38 30.38 0.94
C GLN A 614 11.27 29.42 0.48
N LEU A 615 10.93 28.42 1.28
CA LEU A 615 9.90 27.40 1.01
C LEU A 615 8.98 27.30 2.24
N PRO A 616 8.14 28.32 2.46
CA PRO A 616 7.40 28.45 3.74
C PRO A 616 6.12 27.62 3.85
N ILE A 617 5.63 27.04 2.75
CA ILE A 617 4.38 26.28 2.72
C ILE A 617 4.71 24.78 2.79
N VAL A 618 3.95 24.05 3.58
CA VAL A 618 3.94 22.57 3.51
C VAL A 618 2.99 22.14 2.38
N LEU A 619 3.53 21.53 1.35
CA LEU A 619 2.73 20.96 0.26
C LEU A 619 2.50 19.48 0.51
N SER A 620 1.23 19.09 0.65
CA SER A 620 0.80 17.69 0.66
C SER A 620 0.55 17.24 -0.77
N VAL A 621 1.34 16.27 -1.22
CA VAL A 621 1.26 15.73 -2.58
C VAL A 621 0.48 14.41 -2.54
N GLY A 622 -0.38 14.20 -3.55
CA GLY A 622 -1.10 12.95 -3.70
C GLY A 622 -2.39 12.86 -2.88
N GLU A 623 -3.07 13.98 -2.70
CA GLU A 623 -4.38 14.01 -2.04
C GLU A 623 -5.40 13.15 -2.81
N ARG A 624 -6.15 12.31 -2.10
CA ARG A 624 -7.22 11.51 -2.71
C ARG A 624 -8.50 12.32 -2.76
N ARG A 625 -9.06 12.46 -3.95
CA ARG A 625 -10.31 13.20 -4.20
C ARG A 625 -11.38 12.28 -4.78
N ALA A 626 -12.60 12.80 -4.93
CA ALA A 626 -13.75 12.08 -5.46
C ALA A 626 -13.52 11.50 -6.87
N TYR A 627 -12.65 12.15 -7.64
CA TYR A 627 -12.40 11.83 -9.04
C TYR A 627 -10.98 11.31 -9.28
N THR A 628 -10.31 10.81 -8.25
CA THR A 628 -8.98 10.21 -8.39
C THR A 628 -8.99 8.72 -8.03
N ALA A 629 -8.28 7.93 -8.81
CA ALA A 629 -8.10 6.49 -8.59
C ALA A 629 -6.70 6.10 -9.10
N ASN A 630 -5.68 6.65 -8.47
CA ASN A 630 -4.28 6.51 -8.85
C ASN A 630 -4.09 6.86 -10.35
N ASP A 631 -3.35 6.07 -11.12
CA ASP A 631 -3.07 6.30 -12.55
C ASP A 631 -4.01 5.53 -13.48
N ILE A 632 -5.07 4.91 -12.94
CA ILE A 632 -5.97 4.03 -13.70
C ILE A 632 -6.83 4.80 -14.70
N PHE A 633 -7.34 5.96 -14.30
CA PHE A 633 -8.19 6.80 -15.17
C PHE A 633 -7.36 7.91 -15.80
N ARG A 634 -6.91 7.70 -17.02
CA ARG A 634 -6.13 8.68 -17.78
C ARG A 634 -7.02 9.72 -18.46
N ASP A 635 -8.22 9.33 -18.93
CA ASP A 635 -9.19 10.22 -19.58
C ASP A 635 -9.67 11.32 -18.60
N PRO A 636 -9.42 12.61 -18.86
CA PRO A 636 -9.86 13.67 -17.93
C PRO A 636 -11.38 13.96 -17.99
N SER A 637 -12.08 13.46 -18.99
CA SER A 637 -13.49 13.80 -19.24
C SER A 637 -14.42 13.33 -18.09
N TRP A 638 -14.04 12.30 -17.34
CA TRP A 638 -14.86 11.84 -16.20
C TRP A 638 -14.78 12.78 -14.99
N ARG A 639 -13.77 13.68 -14.96
CA ARG A 639 -13.49 14.61 -13.85
C ARG A 639 -14.18 15.97 -14.04
N LYS A 640 -15.50 15.95 -14.12
CA LYS A 640 -16.29 17.13 -14.50
C LYS A 640 -16.08 18.38 -13.62
N ARG A 641 -15.74 18.21 -12.34
CA ARG A 641 -15.61 19.33 -11.39
C ARG A 641 -14.18 19.71 -11.07
N ASP A 642 -13.22 18.82 -11.32
CA ASP A 642 -11.81 19.05 -11.00
C ASP A 642 -10.96 18.47 -12.13
N ALA A 643 -11.17 18.98 -13.33
CA ALA A 643 -10.55 18.44 -14.56
C ALA A 643 -9.02 18.49 -14.50
N ASN A 644 -8.47 19.54 -13.89
CA ASN A 644 -7.03 19.81 -13.87
C ASN A 644 -6.35 19.55 -12.52
N GLY A 645 -7.07 19.07 -11.50
CA GLY A 645 -6.48 18.78 -10.20
C GLY A 645 -5.96 20.02 -9.49
N ALA A 646 -6.87 20.90 -9.07
CA ALA A 646 -6.51 22.21 -8.53
C ALA A 646 -5.63 22.12 -7.27
N LEU A 647 -4.71 23.06 -7.14
CA LEU A 647 -3.93 23.29 -5.92
C LEU A 647 -4.83 23.91 -4.87
N ARG A 648 -5.08 23.19 -3.77
CA ARG A 648 -5.86 23.73 -2.65
C ARG A 648 -4.97 24.55 -1.74
N VAL A 649 -5.44 25.76 -1.40
CA VAL A 649 -4.77 26.68 -0.46
C VAL A 649 -5.81 27.22 0.52
N SER A 650 -5.36 27.63 1.71
CA SER A 650 -6.21 28.29 2.70
C SER A 650 -6.63 29.69 2.22
N VAL A 651 -7.69 30.22 2.82
CA VAL A 651 -8.15 31.61 2.57
C VAL A 651 -7.04 32.60 2.96
N GLU A 652 -6.38 32.36 4.10
CA GLU A 652 -5.31 33.19 4.63
C GLU A 652 -4.10 33.22 3.69
N ASP A 653 -3.65 32.05 3.22
CA ASP A 653 -2.53 31.97 2.28
C ASP A 653 -2.89 32.60 0.92
N ALA A 654 -4.11 32.41 0.46
CA ALA A 654 -4.58 33.02 -0.80
C ALA A 654 -4.50 34.54 -0.71
N GLN A 655 -4.96 35.13 0.41
CA GLN A 655 -4.87 36.58 0.66
C GLN A 655 -3.41 37.05 0.72
N ALA A 656 -2.58 36.35 1.52
CA ALA A 656 -1.17 36.73 1.71
C ALA A 656 -0.35 36.63 0.42
N LEU A 657 -0.68 35.69 -0.46
CA LEU A 657 0.06 35.43 -1.71
C LEU A 657 -0.59 36.10 -2.94
N GLY A 658 -1.70 36.83 -2.76
CA GLY A 658 -2.43 37.48 -3.84
C GLY A 658 -3.04 36.49 -4.83
N LEU A 659 -3.46 35.32 -4.35
CA LEU A 659 -4.10 34.29 -5.17
C LEU A 659 -5.62 34.44 -5.13
N ALA A 660 -6.25 34.12 -6.23
CA ALA A 660 -7.72 34.09 -6.34
C ALA A 660 -8.14 32.68 -6.78
N ASP A 661 -9.33 32.31 -6.43
CA ASP A 661 -9.91 31.02 -6.87
C ASP A 661 -9.90 30.98 -8.41
N GLY A 662 -9.45 29.87 -8.98
CA GLY A 662 -9.33 29.67 -10.42
C GLY A 662 -8.09 30.29 -11.06
N CYS A 663 -7.29 31.12 -10.36
CA CYS A 663 -6.06 31.66 -10.94
C CYS A 663 -4.99 30.60 -11.12
N LEU A 664 -3.99 30.87 -11.94
CA LEU A 664 -2.83 30.01 -12.14
C LEU A 664 -1.73 30.38 -11.14
N ALA A 665 -1.21 29.40 -10.42
CA ALA A 665 -0.08 29.59 -9.50
C ALA A 665 1.09 28.69 -9.88
N ARG A 666 2.30 29.19 -9.69
CA ARG A 666 3.54 28.42 -9.80
C ARG A 666 3.93 27.90 -8.42
N ILE A 667 4.12 26.60 -8.34
CA ILE A 667 4.59 25.86 -7.17
C ILE A 667 6.06 25.55 -7.40
N THR A 668 6.90 25.86 -6.43
CA THR A 668 8.35 25.56 -6.50
C THR A 668 8.75 24.80 -5.24
N THR A 669 9.47 23.72 -5.42
CA THR A 669 10.06 22.89 -4.34
C THR A 669 11.57 22.74 -4.61
N ALA A 670 12.29 22.06 -3.74
CA ALA A 670 13.70 21.73 -3.97
C ALA A 670 13.89 20.76 -5.18
N ALA A 671 12.87 20.00 -5.55
CA ALA A 671 12.91 19.03 -6.65
C ALA A 671 12.57 19.66 -8.02
N GLY A 672 11.69 20.66 -8.04
CA GLY A 672 11.25 21.23 -9.30
C GLY A 672 10.16 22.28 -9.16
N SER A 673 9.56 22.62 -10.30
CA SER A 673 8.44 23.58 -10.33
C SER A 673 7.33 23.08 -11.26
N ALA A 674 6.10 23.45 -10.93
CA ALA A 674 4.92 23.17 -11.76
C ALA A 674 3.89 24.30 -11.64
N GLU A 675 2.94 24.34 -12.55
CA GLU A 675 1.86 25.32 -12.54
C GLU A 675 0.51 24.60 -12.37
N ALA A 676 -0.32 25.11 -11.47
CA ALA A 676 -1.63 24.55 -11.17
C ALA A 676 -2.67 25.64 -11.00
N THR A 677 -3.91 25.32 -11.35
CA THR A 677 -5.07 26.15 -11.04
C THR A 677 -5.29 26.12 -9.52
N VAL A 678 -5.61 27.25 -8.91
CA VAL A 678 -5.83 27.39 -7.47
C VAL A 678 -7.30 27.11 -7.12
N GLU A 679 -7.53 26.36 -6.04
CA GLU A 679 -8.81 26.23 -5.34
C GLU A 679 -8.62 26.83 -3.93
N VAL A 680 -9.30 27.96 -3.64
CA VAL A 680 -9.25 28.59 -2.31
C VAL A 680 -10.31 27.94 -1.42
N THR A 681 -9.92 27.46 -0.23
CA THR A 681 -10.85 26.72 0.62
C THR A 681 -10.58 26.93 2.12
N GLU A 682 -11.65 27.00 2.92
CA GLU A 682 -11.62 27.06 4.39
C GLU A 682 -11.19 25.73 5.02
N THR A 683 -11.12 24.64 4.24
CA THR A 683 -10.77 23.33 4.76
C THR A 683 -9.27 23.16 5.02
N MET A 684 -8.43 24.00 4.41
CA MET A 684 -6.98 24.00 4.56
C MET A 684 -6.55 24.86 5.74
N LEU A 685 -5.46 24.49 6.42
CA LEU A 685 -4.77 25.35 7.41
C LEU A 685 -3.87 26.35 6.68
N ALA A 686 -3.66 27.50 7.28
CA ALA A 686 -2.65 28.46 6.83
C ALA A 686 -1.25 27.80 6.88
N GLY A 687 -0.48 28.02 5.82
CA GLY A 687 0.82 27.38 5.64
C GLY A 687 0.76 25.95 5.09
N HIS A 688 -0.44 25.49 4.67
CA HIS A 688 -0.65 24.14 4.13
C HIS A 688 -1.35 24.21 2.77
N ALA A 689 -0.82 23.51 1.79
CA ALA A 689 -1.41 23.37 0.45
C ALA A 689 -1.48 21.90 0.03
N ALA A 690 -2.36 21.56 -0.89
CA ALA A 690 -2.53 20.17 -1.33
C ALA A 690 -2.73 20.02 -2.84
N LEU A 691 -2.04 19.05 -3.44
CA LEU A 691 -2.23 18.62 -4.84
C LEU A 691 -2.74 17.17 -4.88
N PRO A 692 -3.68 16.85 -5.76
CA PRO A 692 -4.20 15.49 -5.87
C PRO A 692 -3.27 14.53 -6.62
N ASN A 693 -3.45 13.23 -6.43
CA ASN A 693 -2.83 12.19 -7.25
C ASN A 693 -3.64 11.94 -8.54
N GLY A 694 -3.05 11.17 -9.47
CA GLY A 694 -3.73 10.74 -10.70
C GLY A 694 -3.87 11.83 -11.76
N PHE A 695 -2.99 12.83 -11.73
CA PHE A 695 -2.92 13.94 -12.69
C PHE A 695 -1.53 14.00 -13.31
N GLY A 696 -1.40 14.79 -14.38
CA GLY A 696 -0.15 14.90 -15.14
C GLY A 696 0.12 13.69 -16.03
N LEU A 697 -0.92 12.92 -16.31
CA LEU A 697 -0.87 11.75 -17.20
C LEU A 697 -1.27 12.16 -18.61
N ASP A 698 -0.60 11.60 -19.63
CA ASP A 698 -1.02 11.83 -21.01
C ASP A 698 -2.30 11.05 -21.31
N TYR A 699 -3.14 11.68 -22.12
CA TYR A 699 -4.34 11.07 -22.65
C TYR A 699 -4.51 11.47 -24.12
N THR A 700 -4.62 10.50 -25.00
CA THR A 700 -4.91 10.74 -26.42
C THR A 700 -6.40 10.55 -26.64
N GLY A 701 -7.06 11.62 -27.02
CA GLY A 701 -8.51 11.66 -27.27
C GLY A 701 -8.88 11.01 -28.62
N ASP A 702 -10.18 10.93 -28.88
CA ASP A 702 -10.73 10.39 -30.13
C ASP A 702 -10.32 11.23 -31.37
N ASP A 703 -9.96 12.49 -31.15
CA ASP A 703 -9.45 13.40 -32.19
C ASP A 703 -7.96 13.22 -32.49
N GLY A 704 -7.32 12.26 -31.84
CA GLY A 704 -5.89 11.98 -31.97
C GLY A 704 -4.97 12.97 -31.24
N ARG A 705 -5.52 13.94 -30.50
CA ARG A 705 -4.72 14.89 -29.74
C ARG A 705 -4.36 14.33 -28.38
N THR A 706 -3.09 14.47 -28.02
CA THR A 706 -2.62 14.12 -26.69
C THR A 706 -2.67 15.36 -25.79
N VAL A 707 -3.31 15.24 -24.65
CA VAL A 707 -3.40 16.27 -23.63
C VAL A 707 -2.82 15.75 -22.32
N VAL A 708 -2.28 16.66 -21.50
CA VAL A 708 -1.84 16.37 -20.13
C VAL A 708 -2.72 17.20 -19.20
N ALA A 709 -3.50 16.56 -18.36
CA ALA A 709 -4.40 17.23 -17.43
C ALA A 709 -3.76 17.35 -16.05
N GLY A 710 -3.56 18.59 -15.59
CA GLY A 710 -3.04 18.89 -14.26
C GLY A 710 -1.55 18.62 -14.10
N VAL A 711 -1.11 18.47 -12.85
CA VAL A 711 0.30 18.37 -12.47
C VAL A 711 0.65 16.92 -12.13
N ALA A 712 1.77 16.42 -12.66
CA ALA A 712 2.39 15.20 -12.22
C ALA A 712 3.02 15.47 -10.83
N PRO A 713 2.45 14.94 -9.73
CA PRO A 713 2.85 15.42 -8.40
C PRO A 713 4.29 15.06 -8.04
N ASN A 714 4.81 13.95 -8.57
CA ASN A 714 6.17 13.51 -8.27
C ASN A 714 7.29 14.28 -9.00
N ALA A 715 6.93 15.22 -9.87
CA ALA A 715 7.86 16.23 -10.37
C ALA A 715 8.26 17.25 -9.29
N LEU A 716 7.52 17.28 -8.17
CA LEU A 716 7.73 18.20 -7.04
C LEU A 716 8.31 17.50 -5.79
N THR A 717 8.49 16.17 -5.81
CA THR A 717 8.97 15.39 -4.66
C THR A 717 10.43 14.98 -4.85
N SER A 718 11.09 14.57 -3.78
CA SER A 718 12.51 14.17 -3.79
C SER A 718 12.70 12.81 -3.12
N THR A 719 13.62 12.01 -3.63
CA THR A 719 14.03 10.73 -3.04
C THR A 719 14.74 10.90 -1.69
N ARG A 720 15.31 12.08 -1.43
CA ARG A 720 16.10 12.37 -0.21
C ARG A 720 15.23 12.43 1.05
N TRP A 721 13.97 12.83 0.92
CA TRP A 721 13.06 13.08 2.04
C TRP A 721 12.23 11.82 2.28
N ARG A 722 12.71 11.00 3.20
CA ARG A 722 12.13 9.68 3.48
C ARG A 722 12.31 9.29 4.95
N ASP A 723 11.47 8.38 5.41
CA ASP A 723 11.51 7.84 6.77
C ASP A 723 12.85 7.08 6.97
N PRO A 724 13.55 7.28 8.09
CA PRO A 724 14.85 6.63 8.30
C PRO A 724 14.78 5.12 8.52
N TYR A 725 13.63 4.60 8.97
CA TYR A 725 13.43 3.16 9.21
C TYR A 725 12.86 2.45 7.99
N ALA A 726 11.79 2.99 7.44
CA ALA A 726 11.00 2.32 6.41
C ALA A 726 11.31 2.80 4.98
N GLY A 727 11.97 3.95 4.84
CA GLY A 727 12.26 4.55 3.55
C GLY A 727 11.04 5.14 2.84
N THR A 728 9.88 5.25 3.51
CA THR A 728 8.68 5.84 2.91
C THR A 728 8.88 7.34 2.64
N PRO A 729 8.45 7.84 1.47
CA PRO A 729 8.68 9.26 1.11
C PRO A 729 7.80 10.22 1.91
N TRP A 730 8.30 11.44 2.14
CA TRP A 730 7.54 12.47 2.85
C TRP A 730 6.65 13.28 1.88
N HIS A 731 5.78 12.60 1.14
CA HIS A 731 4.87 13.24 0.19
C HIS A 731 3.85 14.18 0.87
N LYS A 732 3.59 14.00 2.16
CA LYS A 732 2.65 14.86 2.90
C LYS A 732 3.34 16.04 3.60
N HIS A 733 4.66 16.21 3.39
CA HIS A 733 5.41 17.30 4.01
C HIS A 733 6.54 17.80 3.07
N VAL A 734 6.16 18.31 1.89
CA VAL A 734 7.12 18.83 0.90
C VAL A 734 7.22 20.35 1.09
N PRO A 735 8.35 20.91 1.52
CA PRO A 735 8.51 22.36 1.59
C PRO A 735 8.38 23.01 0.20
N ALA A 736 7.56 24.05 0.09
CA ALA A 736 7.22 24.69 -1.18
C ALA A 736 7.06 26.20 -1.06
N ALA A 737 7.26 26.89 -2.17
CA ALA A 737 6.85 28.27 -2.38
C ALA A 737 5.74 28.30 -3.44
N ILE A 738 4.73 29.11 -3.21
CA ILE A 738 3.60 29.30 -4.14
C ILE A 738 3.56 30.77 -4.53
N ARG A 739 3.48 31.05 -5.86
CA ARG A 739 3.42 32.43 -6.40
C ARG A 739 2.38 32.47 -7.52
N ARG A 740 1.66 33.60 -7.57
CA ARG A 740 0.73 33.82 -8.66
C ARG A 740 1.48 33.81 -10.00
N UNK A 741 1.13 33.12 -10.99
CA UNK A 741 1.67 33.16 -12.24
C UNK A 741 1.00 34.31 -12.92
N UNK A 742 1.46 35.27 -13.16
CA UNK A 742 0.94 36.34 -13.79
C UNK A 742 0.71 35.90 -15.15
N UNK A 743 -0.29 35.91 -15.45
CA UNK A 743 -0.64 35.59 -16.74
C UNK A 743 0.02 36.61 -17.57
N UNK A 744 0.27 36.28 -18.35
CA UNK A 744 0.81 37.13 -19.23
C UNK A 744 -0.09 38.19 -19.75
N UNK A 745 -0.96 38.01 -19.45
CA UNK A 745 -1.91 38.89 -19.77
C UNK A 745 -1.74 40.23 -19.17
N GLU A 746 -1.29 40.32 -18.17
CA GLU A 746 -1.06 41.64 -17.57
C GLU A 746 0.06 42.42 -18.24
N GLN A 747 0.89 41.83 -19.02
CA GLN A 747 1.93 42.56 -19.78
C GLN A 747 1.41 43.29 -21.01
N THR A 748 0.19 43.01 -21.44
CA THR A 748 -0.38 43.69 -22.62
C THR A 748 -1.26 44.89 -22.29
N GLN A 749 -1.54 45.19 -20.99
CA GLN A 749 -2.44 46.33 -20.63
C GLN A 749 -1.74 47.69 -20.56
N ASN A 750 -0.42 47.74 -20.78
CA ASN A 750 0.31 49.02 -20.72
C ASN A 750 0.76 49.56 -22.11
N ARG A 751 0.01 49.24 -23.18
CA ARG A 751 0.25 49.97 -24.48
C ARG A 751 -0.94 50.89 -24.77
N PRO A 752 -0.70 52.16 -25.12
CA PRO A 752 -1.78 53.08 -25.40
C PRO A 752 -2.50 52.77 -26.73
N PHE A 753 -3.80 52.85 -26.68
CA PHE A 753 -4.70 52.66 -27.83
C PHE A 753 -4.40 53.66 -28.95
N GLY A 754 -4.10 53.14 -30.12
CA GLY A 754 -4.06 53.94 -31.35
C GLY A 754 -4.92 53.28 -32.42
N SER A 755 -6.00 53.98 -32.76
CA SER A 755 -6.84 53.95 -33.95
C SER A 755 -7.31 52.62 -34.61
N PRO A 756 -8.58 52.52 -35.02
CA PRO A 756 -9.17 51.33 -35.59
C PRO A 756 -9.07 51.26 -37.10
N ASN A 757 -8.51 50.24 -37.63
CA ASN A 757 -8.81 49.66 -38.95
C ASN A 757 -7.79 48.57 -39.28
N GLY A 758 -8.22 47.31 -39.42
CA GLY A 758 -7.35 46.30 -39.96
C GLY A 758 -7.88 44.87 -39.73
N ARG A 759 -8.03 44.19 -40.80
CA ARG A 759 -8.60 42.85 -40.99
C ARG A 759 -7.91 41.77 -40.18
N PHE A 760 -8.69 40.83 -39.71
CA PHE A 760 -8.22 39.59 -39.06
C PHE A 760 -7.45 38.71 -40.04
N CYS A 761 -6.22 38.44 -39.72
CA CYS A 761 -5.46 37.37 -40.36
C CYS A 761 -4.98 36.38 -39.28
N VAL A 762 -5.39 35.14 -39.38
CA VAL A 762 -4.92 34.06 -38.52
C VAL A 762 -3.60 33.57 -39.08
N CYS A 763 -2.51 33.90 -38.43
CA CYS A 763 -1.21 33.27 -38.71
C CYS A 763 -0.84 32.28 -37.62
N SER A 764 -0.82 31.01 -37.97
CA SER A 764 -0.16 29.95 -37.23
C SER A 764 1.37 30.12 -37.37
N ARG A 765 2.06 30.49 -36.30
CA ARG A 765 3.52 30.45 -36.28
C ARG A 765 3.99 29.37 -35.30
N GLY A 766 4.74 28.44 -35.85
CA GLY A 766 5.45 27.43 -35.08
C GLY A 766 6.60 28.06 -34.27
N LEU A 767 6.85 27.47 -33.14
CA LEU A 767 7.98 27.77 -32.25
C LEU A 767 9.30 27.52 -33.00
N SER A 768 10.05 28.60 -33.28
CA SER A 768 11.40 28.46 -33.73
C SER A 768 12.32 28.42 -32.49
N LEU A 769 13.06 27.36 -32.37
CA LEU A 769 14.16 27.23 -31.43
C LEU A 769 15.29 28.17 -31.82
N VAL A 770 15.62 29.08 -30.93
CA VAL A 770 16.81 29.95 -31.09
C VAL A 770 18.03 29.10 -30.66
N PRO A 771 19.07 28.95 -31.47
CA PRO A 771 20.24 28.16 -31.04
C PRO A 771 21.04 28.91 -29.96
N ASP A 772 21.43 28.18 -28.96
CA ASP A 772 22.27 28.63 -27.84
C ASP A 772 23.72 28.84 -28.33
N PRO A 773 24.32 30.01 -28.15
CA PRO A 773 25.71 30.18 -28.55
C PRO A 773 26.67 29.67 -27.50
N ASP A 774 27.61 28.88 -27.95
CA ASP A 774 28.86 28.48 -27.36
C ASP A 774 28.86 27.31 -26.37
N PRO A 775 29.27 26.11 -26.83
CA PRO A 775 29.44 24.93 -25.97
C PRO A 775 30.55 25.03 -24.91
N ALA A 776 31.47 26.00 -25.05
CA ALA A 776 32.60 26.13 -24.12
C ALA A 776 32.19 26.65 -22.73
N LEU A 777 31.14 27.44 -22.68
CA LEU A 777 30.66 27.97 -21.41
C LEU A 777 29.92 26.91 -20.54
N ARG A 778 29.35 25.87 -21.15
CA ARG A 778 28.72 24.76 -20.41
C ARG A 778 29.75 23.89 -19.67
N VAL A 779 30.88 23.64 -20.29
CA VAL A 779 31.94 22.79 -19.69
C VAL A 779 32.57 23.47 -18.48
N GLN A 780 32.68 24.78 -18.50
CA GLN A 780 33.27 25.55 -17.40
C GLN A 780 32.38 25.63 -16.18
N LYS A 781 31.02 25.72 -16.37
CA LYS A 781 30.05 25.73 -15.27
C LYS A 781 29.90 24.35 -14.60
N GLN A 782 30.00 23.27 -15.38
CA GLN A 782 29.97 21.91 -14.85
C GLN A 782 31.24 21.55 -14.06
N ARG A 783 32.41 22.03 -14.47
CA ARG A 783 33.66 21.78 -13.75
C ARG A 783 33.73 22.50 -12.40
N VAL A 784 33.16 23.67 -12.27
CA VAL A 784 33.15 24.42 -11.02
C VAL A 784 32.20 23.74 -9.99
N ILE A 785 31.09 23.18 -10.43
CA ILE A 785 30.16 22.47 -9.55
C ILE A 785 30.78 21.13 -9.07
N LEU A 786 31.49 20.42 -9.94
CA LEU A 786 32.10 19.14 -9.57
C LEU A 786 33.35 19.33 -8.66
N GLY A 787 34.06 20.43 -8.79
CA GLY A 787 35.23 20.76 -7.95
C GLY A 787 34.84 21.00 -6.49
N ASP A 788 33.73 21.68 -6.26
CA ASP A 788 33.23 22.01 -4.91
C ASP A 788 32.69 20.79 -4.16
N VAL A 789 32.11 19.84 -4.89
CA VAL A 789 31.54 18.60 -4.28
C VAL A 789 32.68 17.64 -3.86
N GLU A 790 33.74 17.56 -4.65
CA GLU A 790 34.93 16.72 -4.32
C GLU A 790 35.70 17.26 -3.09
N GLY A 791 35.73 18.56 -2.91
CA GLY A 791 36.34 19.19 -1.73
C GLY A 791 35.55 18.90 -0.45
N LEU A 792 34.28 18.87 -0.55
CA LEU A 792 33.39 18.59 0.60
C LEU A 792 33.44 17.12 1.02
N ILE A 793 33.52 16.20 0.06
CA ILE A 793 33.60 14.76 0.33
C ILE A 793 34.96 14.40 0.95
N LYS A 794 36.02 15.03 0.52
CA LYS A 794 37.36 14.79 1.08
C LYS A 794 37.52 15.32 2.52
N SER A 795 36.86 16.42 2.86
CA SER A 795 36.88 16.94 4.25
C SER A 795 36.06 16.10 5.22
N VAL A 796 35.04 15.43 4.76
CA VAL A 796 34.21 14.53 5.62
C VAL A 796 34.93 13.18 5.83
N HIS A 797 35.70 12.70 4.87
CA HIS A 797 36.45 11.44 5.00
C HIS A 797 37.69 11.52 5.90
N VAL A 798 38.32 12.71 6.03
CA VAL A 798 39.48 12.89 6.89
C VAL A 798 39.08 12.99 8.38
N ALA A 799 37.86 13.36 8.68
CA ALA A 799 37.36 13.48 10.06
C ALA A 799 37.04 12.14 10.77
N ASN A 800 36.98 11.03 10.03
CA ASN A 800 36.56 9.73 10.60
C ASN A 800 37.68 8.71 10.85
N HIS A 801 38.97 9.06 10.65
CA HIS A 801 40.04 8.08 10.80
C HIS A 801 41.18 8.50 11.76
N THR A 802 40.89 9.12 12.90
CA THR A 802 41.87 9.12 14.01
C THR A 802 41.23 9.43 15.35
N VAL A 803 40.88 8.42 16.13
CA VAL A 803 40.93 8.50 17.60
C VAL A 803 41.26 7.10 18.13
N ALA A 804 42.49 6.95 18.58
CA ALA A 804 42.82 5.95 19.59
C ALA A 804 43.29 6.68 20.86
N PRO A 805 43.06 6.05 22.05
CA PRO A 805 43.05 6.80 23.29
C PRO A 805 44.46 7.02 23.88
N GLU A 806 44.72 8.14 24.44
CA GLU A 806 45.39 8.35 25.71
C GLU A 806 45.70 9.82 25.98
N LEU A 807 45.55 10.15 27.26
CA LEU A 807 46.15 11.21 28.04
C LEU A 807 45.25 12.38 28.47
N ARG A 808 44.88 12.25 29.74
CA ARG A 808 44.44 13.35 30.63
C ARG A 808 45.59 14.28 30.91
N ARG A 809 45.35 15.56 30.90
CA ARG A 809 45.78 16.55 31.87
C ARG A 809 45.35 17.95 31.44
N GLY A 810 44.96 18.73 32.42
CA GLY A 810 44.21 19.96 32.29
C GLY A 810 45.01 21.19 31.98
N VAL A 811 44.36 22.12 31.35
CA VAL A 811 44.74 23.55 31.45
C VAL A 811 43.45 24.38 31.53
N ARG A 812 43.34 25.15 32.60
CA ARG A 812 42.38 26.24 32.80
C ARG A 812 42.76 27.43 31.96
N ILE A 813 41.83 28.02 31.28
CA ILE A 813 42.01 29.39 30.76
C ILE A 813 40.75 30.18 31.04
N ASP A 814 40.94 31.22 31.87
CA ASP A 814 39.97 32.28 32.15
C ASP A 814 39.85 33.18 30.91
N ARG A 815 38.63 33.61 30.66
CA ARG A 815 38.39 34.78 29.80
C ARG A 815 37.30 35.64 30.34
N GLN A 816 37.63 36.87 30.60
CA GLN A 816 36.71 37.97 30.82
C GLN A 816 36.44 38.73 29.54
N PRO A 817 35.35 39.50 29.52
CA PRO A 817 34.85 40.11 28.29
C PRO A 817 35.35 41.53 28.07
N ALA A 818 35.29 41.98 26.85
CA ALA A 818 35.57 43.37 26.49
C ALA A 818 34.41 43.99 25.71
N ASP A 819 34.11 45.15 26.15
CA ASP A 819 33.10 46.12 25.75
C ASP A 819 33.24 46.63 24.30
N CYS A 820 32.18 47.16 23.73
CA CYS A 820 32.02 48.60 23.49
C CYS A 820 30.88 48.97 22.53
N PHE A 821 30.03 49.85 23.03
CA PHE A 821 29.50 51.15 22.48
C PHE A 821 28.72 51.10 21.15
N GLY A 822 27.67 51.82 20.98
CA GLY A 822 26.96 52.90 21.61
C GLY A 822 25.63 53.25 20.95
N CYS A 823 24.82 53.87 21.73
CA CYS A 823 23.89 54.99 21.64
C CYS A 823 23.14 55.20 20.28
N THR A 824 21.90 55.66 20.26
CA THR A 824 21.09 56.55 21.06
C THR A 824 19.59 56.44 20.75
N ARG A 825 18.79 56.55 21.72
CA ARG A 825 17.55 57.23 22.11
C ARG A 825 16.64 57.87 21.09
N PHE A 826 15.33 57.68 21.32
CA PHE A 826 14.18 58.60 21.55
C PHE A 826 12.89 57.80 21.27
N GLY A 827 11.82 57.82 22.03
CA GLY A 827 11.26 58.53 23.10
C GLY A 827 9.74 58.23 23.16
N SER A 828 9.25 57.95 24.37
CA SER A 828 7.85 57.67 24.72
C SER A 828 7.11 59.03 24.90
N PRO A 829 5.86 59.19 25.30
CA PRO A 829 4.74 58.28 25.61
C PRO A 829 3.34 58.81 25.27
N TYR A 830 2.25 58.20 25.68
CA TYR A 830 1.05 58.60 26.40
C TYR A 830 -0.08 57.58 26.26
N LEU A 831 -0.50 56.91 27.25
CA LEU A 831 -1.52 57.01 28.29
C LEU A 831 -2.95 56.69 27.86
N CYS A 832 -3.48 55.67 28.59
CA CYS A 832 -4.88 55.27 28.76
C CYS A 832 -5.68 56.35 29.53
N PRO A 833 -7.03 56.33 29.58
CA PRO A 833 -7.63 55.57 30.71
C PRO A 833 -8.95 54.83 30.37
N ALA A 834 -9.30 54.02 31.33
CA ALA A 834 -10.47 53.17 31.45
C ALA A 834 -11.69 53.97 31.95
N GLU A 835 -12.90 53.44 31.74
CA GLU A 835 -13.94 53.44 32.76
C GLU A 835 -15.11 52.51 32.51
N GLU A 836 -15.76 52.08 33.51
CA GLU A 836 -16.56 50.99 33.99
C GLU A 836 -18.03 50.95 33.57
N HIS A 837 -18.62 49.71 33.68
CA HIS A 837 -19.94 49.16 33.91
C HIS A 837 -21.12 50.08 34.35
N PRO A 838 -22.40 49.57 34.41
CA PRO A 838 -22.92 48.20 34.57
C PRO A 838 -24.29 47.86 33.98
N LEU A 839 -24.56 46.54 33.96
CA LEU A 839 -25.80 45.74 34.24
C LEU A 839 -27.21 46.31 33.92
N HIS A 840 -28.03 45.49 33.23
CA HIS A 840 -29.32 44.99 33.71
C HIS A 840 -29.91 43.85 32.86
N ALA A 841 -30.57 42.94 33.55
CA ALA A 841 -31.26 41.74 33.12
C ALA A 841 -32.63 41.98 32.52
N GLY A 842 -33.15 40.99 31.76
CA GLY A 842 -34.54 40.91 31.42
C GLY A 842 -34.88 39.79 30.43
N GLN A 843 -35.61 38.80 30.89
CA GLN A 843 -36.17 37.69 30.16
C GLN A 843 -37.54 38.02 29.52
N PRO A 844 -38.29 37.05 28.92
CA PRO A 844 -38.33 36.80 27.46
C PRO A 844 -39.75 37.09 26.91
N VAL A 845 -39.91 37.07 25.62
CA VAL A 845 -41.26 36.99 25.00
C VAL A 845 -41.23 36.04 23.78
N ASP A 846 -42.14 35.13 23.83
CA ASP A 846 -42.58 34.16 22.85
C ASP A 846 -43.27 34.89 21.67
N ASN A 847 -43.00 34.45 20.46
CA ASN A 847 -44.10 34.49 19.45
C ASN A 847 -43.85 33.57 18.24
N ARG A 848 -44.80 32.73 18.03
CA ARG A 848 -45.01 31.85 16.88
C ARG A 848 -45.56 32.67 15.67
N SER A 849 -45.14 32.29 14.50
CA SER A 849 -46.03 32.27 13.36
C SER A 849 -45.45 31.44 12.22
N GLY A 850 -46.24 30.43 11.83
CA GLY A 850 -45.86 29.48 10.79
C GLY A 850 -46.31 29.95 9.40
N VAL A 851 -45.64 29.43 8.41
CA VAL A 851 -46.11 29.39 7.04
C VAL A 851 -46.03 27.96 6.53
N ALA A 852 -47.19 27.42 6.18
CA ALA A 852 -47.32 26.11 5.60
C ALA A 852 -47.18 26.16 4.09
N VAL A 853 -46.44 25.23 3.51
CA VAL A 853 -46.50 24.92 2.09
C VAL A 853 -47.03 23.49 1.91
N GLN A 854 -48.20 23.42 1.22
CA GLN A 854 -48.81 22.15 0.85
C GLN A 854 -48.03 21.38 -0.21
N ARG A 855 -47.91 20.08 -0.01
CA ARG A 855 -47.62 19.13 -1.09
C ARG A 855 -48.75 18.15 -1.21
N GLU A 856 -49.28 18.01 -2.39
CA GLU A 856 -50.27 17.03 -2.77
C GLU A 856 -49.70 15.62 -2.85
N LEU A 857 -50.29 14.69 -2.17
CA LEU A 857 -50.08 13.25 -2.28
C LEU A 857 -51.24 12.65 -3.10
N VAL A 858 -50.87 11.98 -4.17
CA VAL A 858 -51.83 11.10 -4.86
C VAL A 858 -51.65 9.68 -4.35
N SER A 859 -52.68 9.15 -3.70
CA SER A 859 -52.75 7.79 -3.24
C SER A 859 -53.37 6.88 -4.31
N GLN A 860 -52.81 5.71 -4.48
CA GLN A 860 -53.58 4.56 -4.97
C GLN A 860 -53.29 3.35 -4.06
N GLN A 861 -54.36 2.93 -3.43
CA GLN A 861 -54.45 1.72 -2.62
C GLN A 861 -54.61 0.51 -3.52
N GLY A 862 -54.06 -0.60 -3.04
CA GLY A 862 -54.33 -1.94 -3.56
C GLY A 862 -54.03 -2.95 -2.46
N ASP A 863 -55.11 -3.41 -1.89
CA ASP A 863 -55.13 -4.40 -0.81
C ASP A 863 -54.48 -5.73 -1.15
N ARG A 864 -53.74 -6.32 -0.21
CA ARG A 864 -53.94 -7.74 0.20
C ARG A 864 -53.29 -8.04 1.54
N GLN A 865 -54.03 -8.80 2.35
CA GLN A 865 -53.78 -9.18 3.74
C GLN A 865 -52.67 -10.24 3.93
N PRO A 866 -52.12 -10.38 5.16
CA PRO A 866 -51.07 -11.33 5.50
C PRO A 866 -51.58 -12.68 5.93
N ALA A 867 -50.85 -13.74 5.62
CA ALA A 867 -51.07 -15.07 6.17
C ALA A 867 -49.77 -15.68 6.70
N GLN A 868 -49.79 -15.89 7.97
CA GLN A 868 -49.16 -16.93 8.78
C GLN A 868 -47.66 -17.20 8.71
N VAL A 869 -47.04 -16.83 9.80
CA VAL A 869 -45.80 -17.40 10.34
C VAL A 869 -46.22 -18.44 11.41
N ALA A 870 -46.03 -19.69 11.09
CA ALA A 870 -45.87 -20.78 12.07
C ALA A 870 -45.45 -22.03 11.29
N ASP A 871 -44.52 -22.77 11.89
CA ASP A 871 -43.98 -24.06 11.51
C ASP A 871 -42.69 -24.03 10.71
N VAL A 872 -41.60 -23.89 11.42
CA VAL A 872 -40.40 -24.72 11.27
C VAL A 872 -39.63 -24.71 12.59
N LEU A 873 -40.11 -25.51 13.54
CA LEU A 873 -39.32 -26.02 14.65
C LEU A 873 -39.69 -27.48 14.83
N ALA A 874 -39.07 -28.36 14.10
CA ALA A 874 -38.93 -29.79 14.39
C ALA A 874 -38.14 -30.50 13.29
N TYR A 875 -36.85 -30.46 13.36
CA TYR A 875 -35.99 -31.52 12.87
C TYR A 875 -34.63 -31.35 13.53
N GLY A 876 -34.58 -31.58 14.81
CA GLY A 876 -33.40 -31.84 15.59
C GLY A 876 -33.39 -33.32 15.98
N GLU A 877 -32.22 -33.84 16.04
CA GLU A 877 -31.89 -35.20 16.50
C GLU A 877 -32.24 -36.37 15.55
N ARG A 878 -31.25 -36.63 14.67
CA ARG A 878 -30.79 -37.97 14.29
C ARG A 878 -29.62 -37.86 13.34
N ALA A 879 -28.43 -37.91 13.88
CA ALA A 879 -27.24 -38.47 13.20
C ALA A 879 -26.12 -38.62 14.20
N LEU A 880 -26.17 -39.64 14.96
CA LEU A 880 -25.04 -40.15 15.71
C LEU A 880 -24.46 -41.31 14.92
N HIS A 881 -23.17 -41.29 14.80
CA HIS A 881 -22.24 -42.41 14.40
C HIS A 881 -22.23 -42.77 12.92
N MET A 882 -21.25 -42.23 12.23
CA MET A 882 -20.40 -43.07 11.35
C MET A 882 -18.94 -42.58 11.45
N ARG A 883 -18.15 -43.30 12.16
CA ARG A 883 -16.69 -43.26 12.13
C ARG A 883 -16.25 -43.73 10.74
N ARG A 884 -15.67 -42.86 9.95
CA ARG A 884 -14.83 -43.30 8.85
C ARG A 884 -13.38 -42.93 9.15
N ALA A 885 -12.79 -43.77 10.01
CA ALA A 885 -11.37 -43.80 10.27
C ALA A 885 -10.71 -44.86 9.39
N GLY A 886 -10.68 -44.67 8.09
CA GLY A 886 -10.06 -45.65 7.21
C GLY A 886 -9.01 -45.02 6.28
N VAL A 887 -9.24 -43.85 5.80
CA VAL A 887 -8.38 -43.25 4.76
C VAL A 887 -7.22 -42.49 5.35
N VAL A 888 -7.40 -41.84 6.48
CA VAL A 888 -6.34 -41.08 7.16
C VAL A 888 -5.31 -42.00 7.78
N ASP A 889 -5.76 -43.14 8.34
CA ASP A 889 -4.89 -44.16 8.91
C ASP A 889 -4.06 -44.89 7.83
N GLU A 890 -4.57 -45.04 6.63
CA GLU A 890 -3.87 -45.68 5.52
C GLU A 890 -2.76 -44.77 4.96
N ILE A 891 -3.03 -43.47 4.84
CA ILE A 891 -2.04 -42.47 4.37
C ILE A 891 -0.93 -42.31 5.43
N ALA A 892 -1.27 -42.25 6.71
CA ALA A 892 -0.29 -42.17 7.80
C ALA A 892 0.61 -43.43 7.89
N ARG A 893 0.06 -44.60 7.62
CA ARG A 893 0.85 -45.83 7.58
C ARG A 893 1.77 -45.89 6.35
N ARG A 894 1.34 -45.45 5.21
CA ARG A 894 2.16 -45.45 3.97
C ARG A 894 3.30 -44.44 4.04
N VAL A 895 3.05 -43.26 4.61
CA VAL A 895 4.08 -42.22 4.81
C VAL A 895 5.11 -42.67 5.86
N SER A 896 4.70 -43.36 6.90
CA SER A 896 5.60 -43.91 7.94
C SER A 896 6.50 -45.05 7.40
N VAL A 897 5.98 -45.85 6.50
CA VAL A 897 6.74 -46.97 5.89
C VAL A 897 7.77 -46.42 4.87
N VAL A 898 7.47 -45.39 4.12
CA VAL A 898 8.40 -44.80 3.15
C VAL A 898 9.58 -44.12 3.87
N LEU A 899 9.32 -43.48 5.01
CA LEU A 899 10.38 -42.84 5.80
C LEU A 899 11.28 -43.86 6.51
N LEU A 900 10.76 -45.05 6.86
CA LEU A 900 11.55 -46.11 7.48
C LEU A 900 12.42 -46.87 6.46
N ASP A 901 11.98 -47.01 5.22
CA ASP A 901 12.72 -47.78 4.19
C ASP A 901 13.96 -47.06 3.67
N GLN A 902 14.02 -45.73 3.79
CA GLN A 902 15.20 -44.94 3.37
C GLN A 902 16.31 -44.88 4.46
N ARG A 903 16.05 -45.29 5.68
CA ARG A 903 17.01 -45.20 6.78
C ARG A 903 17.83 -46.48 7.05
N PHE A 904 17.56 -47.61 6.38
CA PHE A 904 18.23 -48.86 6.64
C PHE A 904 19.40 -49.20 5.70
N GLY A 905 20.11 -48.20 5.25
CA GLY A 905 21.28 -48.42 4.39
C GLY A 905 22.64 -48.20 5.05
N ALA A 906 22.73 -47.88 6.33
CA ALA A 906 24.02 -47.82 7.05
C ALA A 906 23.84 -48.15 8.53
N GLY A 907 24.53 -49.18 8.98
CA GLY A 907 24.40 -49.78 10.31
C GLY A 907 24.73 -48.85 11.48
N GLY A 908 23.81 -48.75 12.42
CA GLY A 908 23.98 -48.08 13.70
C GLY A 908 22.80 -48.34 14.63
N GLU A 909 23.08 -48.64 15.90
CA GLU A 909 22.10 -49.00 16.93
C GLU A 909 21.19 -47.79 17.30
N LEU A 910 19.91 -48.09 17.49
CA LEU A 910 18.87 -47.12 17.85
C LEU A 910 18.49 -47.20 19.33
N GLY A 911 18.55 -46.07 20.02
CA GLY A 911 17.96 -45.91 21.35
C GLY A 911 16.50 -45.44 21.23
N ALA A 912 15.67 -45.91 22.14
CA ALA A 912 14.22 -45.60 22.14
C ALA A 912 13.94 -44.14 22.49
N ILE A 913 13.13 -43.48 21.63
CA ILE A 913 12.62 -42.15 21.87
C ILE A 913 11.13 -42.25 22.21
N VAL A 914 10.74 -41.66 23.34
CA VAL A 914 9.35 -41.57 23.78
C VAL A 914 8.74 -40.31 23.22
N VAL A 915 7.66 -40.44 22.44
CA VAL A 915 6.96 -39.34 21.83
C VAL A 915 5.56 -39.18 22.44
N GLY A 916 5.24 -38.00 22.91
CA GLY A 916 3.91 -37.64 23.42
C GLY A 916 3.01 -37.13 22.31
N PRO A 917 1.68 -37.12 22.51
CA PRO A 917 0.70 -36.73 21.44
C PRO A 917 0.60 -35.23 21.17
N PRO A 918 0.07 -34.82 20.01
CA PRO A 918 -0.55 -35.55 18.90
C PRO A 918 0.25 -35.49 17.59
N ILE A 919 0.23 -36.58 16.87
CA ILE A 919 1.07 -36.88 15.70
C ILE A 919 0.53 -36.22 14.41
N ASP A 920 -0.74 -35.83 14.37
CA ASP A 920 -1.43 -35.49 13.11
C ASP A 920 -1.02 -34.13 12.49
N GLN A 921 -0.60 -33.19 13.30
CA GLN A 921 -0.21 -31.86 12.80
C GLN A 921 1.26 -31.80 12.33
N ILE A 922 2.10 -32.67 12.84
CA ILE A 922 3.54 -32.72 12.53
C ILE A 922 3.80 -33.36 11.15
N ALA A 923 3.03 -34.38 10.79
CA ALA A 923 3.23 -35.09 9.52
C ALA A 923 2.92 -34.22 8.27
N VAL A 924 1.93 -33.34 8.36
CA VAL A 924 1.54 -32.45 7.25
C VAL A 924 2.51 -31.28 7.12
N ALA A 925 3.03 -30.77 8.23
CA ALA A 925 4.02 -29.70 8.21
C ALA A 925 5.36 -30.15 7.61
N VAL A 926 5.74 -31.39 7.78
CA VAL A 926 7.00 -31.95 7.24
C VAL A 926 6.96 -32.10 5.72
N VAL A 927 5.81 -32.46 5.14
CA VAL A 927 5.70 -32.58 3.67
C VAL A 927 5.84 -31.22 2.95
N PHE A 928 5.40 -30.13 3.59
CA PHE A 928 5.56 -28.78 3.00
C PHE A 928 6.80 -28.03 3.50
N GLY A 929 7.38 -28.41 4.62
CA GLY A 929 8.57 -27.77 5.20
C GLY A 929 9.91 -28.38 4.77
N ALA A 930 9.92 -29.62 4.30
CA ALA A 930 11.17 -30.32 3.96
C ALA A 930 11.83 -29.87 2.65
N LEU A 931 11.25 -28.88 1.97
CA LEU A 931 11.66 -28.54 0.60
C LEU A 931 12.64 -27.38 0.52
N ILE A 932 13.08 -26.79 1.63
CA ILE A 932 14.08 -25.73 1.57
C ILE A 932 15.06 -25.87 2.74
N VAL A 933 16.04 -26.77 2.57
CA VAL A 933 17.26 -26.72 3.35
C VAL A 933 18.39 -26.39 2.37
N GLU A 934 18.65 -25.10 2.18
CA GLU A 934 19.93 -24.70 1.60
C GLU A 934 20.98 -24.83 2.72
N THR A 935 21.91 -25.73 2.52
CA THR A 935 23.11 -25.79 3.32
C THR A 935 23.95 -24.54 3.01
N VAL A 936 24.15 -23.71 4.00
CA VAL A 936 25.13 -22.65 3.93
C VAL A 936 26.50 -23.28 4.15
N PRO A 937 27.43 -23.24 3.19
CA PRO A 937 28.78 -23.68 3.45
C PRO A 937 29.59 -22.56 4.11
N ASP A 938 30.36 -22.97 5.10
CA ASP A 938 31.56 -22.33 5.64
C ASP A 938 31.46 -21.05 6.44
N LEU A 939 31.47 -21.26 7.73
CA LEU A 939 32.22 -20.41 8.65
C LEU A 939 32.69 -21.30 9.80
N VAL A 940 33.91 -21.81 9.70
CA VAL A 940 34.60 -22.48 10.78
C VAL A 940 35.69 -21.57 11.30
N PRO A 941 35.67 -21.16 12.54
CA PRO A 941 36.91 -20.93 13.25
C PRO A 941 37.17 -22.03 14.28
N ASP A 942 38.38 -22.42 14.28
CA ASP A 942 39.06 -23.40 15.10
C ASP A 942 38.95 -23.09 16.60
N HIS A 943 38.11 -23.86 17.33
CA HIS A 943 38.29 -24.08 18.77
C HIS A 943 37.37 -25.21 19.22
N ARG A 944 37.96 -26.21 19.82
CA ARG A 944 37.27 -27.35 20.41
C ARG A 944 36.57 -26.97 21.72
N PRO A 945 35.30 -27.31 21.93
CA PRO A 945 34.70 -27.15 23.23
C PRO A 945 34.64 -28.49 23.99
N ASP A 946 34.67 -28.36 25.30
CA ASP A 946 34.57 -29.37 26.34
C ASP A 946 33.23 -30.16 26.30
N PRO A 947 33.23 -31.50 26.54
CA PRO A 947 32.04 -32.32 26.31
C PRO A 947 30.91 -32.26 27.35
N ALA A 948 30.85 -31.28 28.21
CA ALA A 948 29.92 -31.32 29.36
C ALA A 948 28.65 -30.46 29.23
N VAL A 949 28.38 -29.86 28.07
CA VAL A 949 27.15 -29.04 27.90
C VAL A 949 26.52 -29.32 26.51
N VAL A 950 25.79 -30.42 26.41
CA VAL A 950 24.88 -30.65 25.28
C VAL A 950 23.46 -30.77 25.81
N GLY A 951 22.80 -29.67 25.93
CA GLY A 951 21.39 -29.58 26.28
C GLY A 951 20.81 -28.29 25.77
N GLY A 952 21.00 -28.01 24.49
CA GLY A 952 20.42 -26.80 23.87
C GLY A 952 19.59 -27.15 22.63
N LEU A 953 18.35 -26.80 22.65
CA LEU A 953 17.43 -26.91 21.55
C LEU A 953 18.04 -26.24 20.29
N VAL A 954 18.23 -27.05 19.24
CA VAL A 954 18.43 -26.50 17.89
C VAL A 954 17.08 -25.99 17.40
N GLY A 955 16.91 -24.69 17.51
CA GLY A 955 15.74 -24.01 16.92
C GLY A 955 15.83 -24.06 15.39
N LEU A 956 15.03 -24.92 14.76
CA LEU A 956 14.84 -24.90 13.32
C LEU A 956 14.05 -23.64 12.94
N ARG A 957 14.74 -22.68 12.35
CA ARG A 957 14.09 -21.50 11.77
C ARG A 957 13.56 -21.89 10.38
N ILE A 958 12.26 -22.13 10.29
CA ILE A 958 11.59 -22.39 9.01
C ILE A 958 11.20 -21.04 8.39
N GLU A 959 11.91 -20.64 7.35
CA GLU A 959 11.53 -19.44 6.60
C GLU A 959 10.39 -19.76 5.64
N LYS A 960 9.28 -19.04 5.79
CA LYS A 960 8.08 -19.18 4.96
C LYS A 960 8.24 -18.35 3.69
N TRP A 961 8.58 -18.99 2.60
CA TRP A 961 8.61 -18.34 1.27
C TRP A 961 7.43 -18.83 0.43
N TRP A 962 6.51 -17.92 0.11
CA TRP A 962 5.46 -18.22 -0.86
C TRP A 962 5.05 -16.93 -1.62
N LEU A 963 4.99 -17.06 -2.93
CA LEU A 963 4.40 -16.14 -3.94
C LEU A 963 4.63 -14.65 -3.69
#